data_a450c8b2d8310a864a1f84cec27f09ea
#
_entry.id   a450c8b2d8310a864a1f84cec27f09ea
#
_cell.length_a   1.000
_cell.length_b   1.000
_cell.length_c   1.000
_cell.angle_alpha   90.00
_cell.angle_beta   90.00
_cell.angle_gamma   90.00
#
_symmetry.space_group_name_H-M   'P 1'
#
loop_
_entity.id
_entity.type
_entity.pdbx_description
1 polymer ?
#
loop_
_entity_poly.entity_id
_entity_poly.type
_entity_poly.pdbx_seq_one_letter_code
_entity_poly.pdbx_strand_id
1 'polypeptide(L)'
;MKKFYLLILLLSISFSQDIKFFGTILDTETKEPIIDANIVFLGSDFGSASDLNGNFSVTNLQKQEYEILISAIGYKDIIAPVNLINQDSYVFELIPEPVLSSALNVVGRFPSKHLPYFTQNISNEKISDYNYQTMSELFRNIGGVDVQTAHDNGRNANFSIRGSSDYKPGGYNNRVLVLLDGFQISMPNSGSIDWNAMPLDFLDRVEVVKGPVSSLYGQNSMGGIINLVTRNYSDEFYNIKATVGSYDSRDVNLTMSNITDNISYTALLQHKKGDGHRFNAQYEQNNFYTKIFNKEQDLSISLIANKSVNGQPGFYIEDRPSLTSYRISNRDSVYLQLFKKQTMDANNNIVYSLSMNHFYTNYFDRDDTPVEEIQEQTFYNDTSLNLRAEYQKLINNKSYLIFGSDLILEQSDISIYKNIYDDLKQVTGGFFAQNRIQLNERLLLGLGLRFDYRNVDRGNEFSYKSFSDVSPKINLTFKRDNFSTWNFALSKGFRSPSLSELFLQYESDYGLNTQGNPNLEPEQLYGLDISFDRSNKSDLTYSVSTFYYKYEDMIDFVYGLPVIALNRSDISSCGLETNISYRINSNFNLDLGYTYLRVNDINNTDPILYRPNHKLVSSVKYKSNNISHIISMRFQSEQDYQDFLSDEREYEGSEIKFPIEQLKPLTLFNYVGSYELTNSDKISLKISNLFDKQYELIQDFPMPGRNFSLMYDKTF
;
A
#
# COMPACT_ATOMS: atom_id res chain seq x y z
N MET A 1 11.82 6.58 89.13
CA MET A 1 10.92 5.49 88.73
C MET A 1 10.31 5.83 87.39
N LYS A 2 10.86 5.34 86.31
CA LYS A 2 10.28 5.45 84.94
C LYS A 2 10.25 4.02 84.37
N LYS A 3 9.05 3.50 84.12
CA LYS A 3 8.85 2.16 83.54
C LYS A 3 9.05 2.25 82.03
N PHE A 4 9.98 1.48 81.51
CA PHE A 4 10.19 1.24 80.08
C PHE A 4 9.20 0.14 79.66
N TYR A 5 8.29 0.45 78.70
CA TYR A 5 7.50 -0.53 77.95
C TYR A 5 8.23 -0.90 76.69
N LEU A 6 8.67 -2.16 76.61
CA LEU A 6 9.23 -2.76 75.41
C LEU A 6 8.08 -3.21 74.50
N LEU A 7 7.87 -2.53 73.39
CA LEU A 7 6.86 -2.93 72.41
C LEU A 7 7.55 -3.90 71.38
N ILE A 8 7.22 -5.21 71.54
CA ILE A 8 7.64 -6.24 70.56
C ILE A 8 6.73 -6.14 69.35
N LEU A 9 7.25 -5.61 68.25
CA LEU A 9 6.59 -5.61 66.93
C LEU A 9 6.83 -7.00 66.30
N LEU A 10 5.83 -7.87 66.31
CA LEU A 10 5.82 -9.10 65.54
C LEU A 10 5.65 -8.75 64.04
N LEU A 11 6.73 -8.72 63.32
CA LEU A 11 6.73 -8.75 61.85
C LEU A 11 6.29 -10.15 61.41
N SER A 12 5.03 -10.31 61.04
CA SER A 12 4.56 -11.47 60.29
C SER A 12 5.13 -11.37 58.86
N ILE A 13 6.24 -12.04 58.62
CA ILE A 13 6.76 -12.29 57.28
C ILE A 13 5.82 -13.35 56.67
N SER A 14 4.86 -12.92 55.86
CA SER A 14 4.13 -13.81 54.96
C SER A 14 5.09 -14.28 53.86
N PHE A 15 5.56 -15.52 53.99
CA PHE A 15 6.20 -16.19 52.86
C PHE A 15 5.10 -16.44 51.81
N SER A 16 5.06 -15.63 50.76
CA SER A 16 4.36 -16.00 49.56
C SER A 16 5.07 -17.23 48.96
N GLN A 17 4.42 -18.36 48.96
CA GLN A 17 4.91 -19.54 48.25
C GLN A 17 4.69 -19.24 46.75
N ASP A 18 5.76 -18.89 46.07
CA ASP A 18 5.75 -18.79 44.61
C ASP A 18 5.50 -20.16 44.00
N ILE A 19 4.41 -20.27 43.25
CA ILE A 19 4.01 -21.53 42.62
C ILE A 19 4.54 -21.51 41.17
N LYS A 20 4.96 -22.69 40.76
CA LYS A 20 5.29 -22.97 39.35
C LYS A 20 4.09 -23.70 38.74
N PHE A 21 3.42 -23.04 37.81
CA PHE A 21 2.41 -23.61 36.93
C PHE A 21 3.07 -24.23 35.73
N PHE A 22 2.77 -25.46 35.40
CA PHE A 22 3.33 -26.12 34.22
C PHE A 22 2.28 -27.01 33.55
N GLY A 23 2.47 -27.32 32.30
CA GLY A 23 1.55 -28.17 31.55
C GLY A 23 2.09 -28.53 30.17
N THR A 24 1.27 -29.27 29.44
CA THR A 24 1.57 -29.70 28.07
C THR A 24 0.40 -29.35 27.17
N ILE A 25 0.71 -28.90 25.97
CA ILE A 25 -0.27 -28.57 24.93
C ILE A 25 -0.16 -29.57 23.80
N LEU A 26 -1.28 -30.26 23.52
CA LEU A 26 -1.37 -31.34 22.55
C LEU A 26 -2.40 -31.00 21.46
N ASP A 27 -2.21 -31.57 20.29
CA ASP A 27 -3.20 -31.61 19.22
C ASP A 27 -4.31 -32.62 19.60
N THR A 28 -5.58 -32.21 19.48
CA THR A 28 -6.73 -33.05 19.85
C THR A 28 -6.84 -34.31 18.99
N GLU A 29 -6.47 -34.25 17.69
CA GLU A 29 -6.62 -35.36 16.74
C GLU A 29 -5.40 -36.28 16.72
N THR A 30 -4.19 -35.71 16.63
CA THR A 30 -2.95 -36.48 16.50
C THR A 30 -2.29 -36.82 17.82
N LYS A 31 -2.65 -36.12 18.92
CA LYS A 31 -2.00 -36.19 20.23
C LYS A 31 -0.51 -35.80 20.20
N GLU A 32 -0.05 -35.20 19.12
CA GLU A 32 1.30 -34.66 19.02
C GLU A 32 1.45 -33.36 19.82
N PRO A 33 2.64 -33.06 20.35
CA PRO A 33 2.88 -31.82 21.09
C PRO A 33 2.82 -30.60 20.17
N ILE A 34 2.14 -29.54 20.64
CA ILE A 34 2.07 -28.27 19.93
C ILE A 34 3.19 -27.35 20.41
N ILE A 35 4.08 -26.99 19.50
CA ILE A 35 5.24 -26.13 19.76
C ILE A 35 4.80 -24.67 19.64
N ASP A 36 5.38 -23.79 20.47
CA ASP A 36 5.17 -22.34 20.41
C ASP A 36 3.69 -21.90 20.59
N ALA A 37 2.88 -22.68 21.26
CA ALA A 37 1.57 -22.22 21.71
C ALA A 37 1.77 -21.13 22.78
N ASN A 38 1.09 -20.00 22.63
CA ASN A 38 1.09 -18.90 23.58
C ASN A 38 0.11 -19.18 24.73
N ILE A 39 0.56 -19.03 25.97
CA ILE A 39 -0.25 -19.12 27.17
C ILE A 39 -0.22 -17.76 27.87
N VAL A 40 -1.36 -17.09 27.97
CA VAL A 40 -1.49 -15.75 28.56
C VAL A 40 -2.51 -15.82 29.72
N PHE A 41 -2.13 -15.33 30.88
CA PHE A 41 -3.03 -15.19 32.04
C PHE A 41 -3.84 -13.90 31.88
N LEU A 42 -5.15 -14.04 31.68
CA LEU A 42 -6.02 -12.89 31.43
C LEU A 42 -6.05 -11.94 32.63
N GLY A 43 -5.89 -10.67 32.38
CA GLY A 43 -5.85 -9.63 33.42
C GLY A 43 -4.52 -9.54 34.20
N SER A 44 -3.43 -10.14 33.68
CA SER A 44 -2.09 -10.06 34.27
C SER A 44 -1.00 -10.04 33.20
N ASP A 45 0.24 -9.70 33.59
CA ASP A 45 1.44 -9.72 32.73
C ASP A 45 2.12 -11.11 32.69
N PHE A 46 1.49 -12.16 33.21
CA PHE A 46 2.04 -13.50 33.22
C PHE A 46 1.74 -14.24 31.91
N GLY A 47 2.75 -14.91 31.36
CA GLY A 47 2.60 -15.74 30.17
C GLY A 47 3.82 -16.59 29.89
N SER A 48 3.68 -17.56 28.98
CA SER A 48 4.72 -18.48 28.55
C SER A 48 4.42 -18.95 27.13
N ALA A 49 5.39 -19.62 26.50
CA ALA A 49 5.18 -20.38 25.28
C ALA A 49 5.58 -21.84 25.47
N SER A 50 4.93 -22.76 24.75
CA SER A 50 5.28 -24.18 24.80
C SER A 50 6.58 -24.49 24.05
N ASP A 51 7.36 -25.42 24.56
CA ASP A 51 8.63 -25.89 24.00
C ASP A 51 8.44 -26.94 22.87
N LEU A 52 9.54 -27.51 22.38
CA LEU A 52 9.53 -28.55 21.34
C LEU A 52 8.73 -29.82 21.69
N ASN A 53 8.47 -30.06 22.97
CA ASN A 53 7.69 -31.18 23.48
C ASN A 53 6.28 -30.75 23.92
N GLY A 54 5.86 -29.54 23.56
CA GLY A 54 4.58 -28.95 23.94
C GLY A 54 4.50 -28.50 25.39
N ASN A 55 5.58 -28.57 26.18
CA ASN A 55 5.57 -28.23 27.60
C ASN A 55 5.78 -26.72 27.79
N PHE A 56 5.09 -26.17 28.78
CA PHE A 56 5.25 -24.79 29.21
C PHE A 56 5.37 -24.67 30.74
N SER A 57 5.93 -23.58 31.22
CA SER A 57 5.95 -23.28 32.66
C SER A 57 5.93 -21.77 32.89
N VAL A 58 5.15 -21.37 33.91
CA VAL A 58 5.08 -20.00 34.43
C VAL A 58 5.38 -20.03 35.92
N THR A 59 6.22 -19.14 36.40
CA THR A 59 6.64 -19.03 37.80
C THR A 59 6.10 -17.75 38.43
N ASN A 60 6.20 -17.63 39.76
CA ASN A 60 5.82 -16.44 40.53
C ASN A 60 4.30 -16.18 40.54
N LEU A 61 3.49 -17.23 40.39
CA LEU A 61 2.04 -17.13 40.48
C LEU A 61 1.56 -17.29 41.95
N GLN A 62 0.43 -16.69 42.26
CA GLN A 62 -0.25 -16.84 43.54
C GLN A 62 -1.24 -18.01 43.50
N LYS A 63 -1.57 -18.59 44.71
CA LYS A 63 -2.58 -19.64 44.83
C LYS A 63 -3.99 -19.06 44.71
N GLN A 64 -4.49 -19.03 43.47
CA GLN A 64 -5.85 -18.59 43.13
C GLN A 64 -6.32 -19.21 41.83
N GLU A 65 -7.53 -18.90 41.44
CA GLU A 65 -8.07 -19.25 40.16
C GLU A 65 -7.68 -18.18 39.13
N TYR A 66 -7.32 -18.63 37.94
CA TYR A 66 -7.00 -17.78 36.80
C TYR A 66 -7.80 -18.23 35.57
N GLU A 67 -8.04 -17.32 34.65
CA GLU A 67 -8.41 -17.65 33.29
C GLU A 67 -7.18 -17.48 32.40
N ILE A 68 -6.86 -18.50 31.61
CA ILE A 68 -5.77 -18.45 30.67
C ILE A 68 -6.28 -18.54 29.21
N LEU A 69 -5.73 -17.74 28.37
CA LEU A 69 -5.90 -17.85 26.93
C LEU A 69 -4.74 -18.67 26.37
N ILE A 70 -5.05 -19.73 25.64
CA ILE A 70 -4.06 -20.53 24.92
C ILE A 70 -4.34 -20.40 23.44
N SER A 71 -3.33 -19.95 22.68
CA SER A 71 -3.41 -19.76 21.24
C SER A 71 -2.20 -20.36 20.54
N ALA A 72 -2.41 -21.01 19.40
CA ALA A 72 -1.36 -21.55 18.53
C ALA A 72 -1.74 -21.41 17.06
N ILE A 73 -0.75 -21.19 16.21
CA ILE A 73 -0.98 -21.06 14.76
C ILE A 73 -1.50 -22.39 14.19
N GLY A 74 -2.68 -22.38 13.62
CA GLY A 74 -3.33 -23.57 13.07
C GLY A 74 -4.28 -24.28 14.01
N TYR A 75 -4.57 -23.67 15.16
CA TYR A 75 -5.46 -24.20 16.21
C TYR A 75 -6.45 -23.15 16.66
N LYS A 76 -7.60 -23.61 17.13
CA LYS A 76 -8.62 -22.76 17.74
C LYS A 76 -8.15 -22.28 19.10
N ASP A 77 -8.25 -20.97 19.34
CA ASP A 77 -7.96 -20.39 20.66
C ASP A 77 -8.93 -20.93 21.70
N ILE A 78 -8.42 -21.25 22.90
CA ILE A 78 -9.23 -21.68 24.03
C ILE A 78 -8.98 -20.76 25.23
N ILE A 79 -10.06 -20.43 25.93
CA ILE A 79 -9.99 -19.83 27.26
C ILE A 79 -10.32 -20.93 28.25
N ALA A 80 -9.41 -21.19 29.19
CA ALA A 80 -9.55 -22.25 30.16
C ALA A 80 -9.37 -21.72 31.59
N PRO A 81 -10.28 -22.04 32.50
CA PRO A 81 -10.06 -21.77 33.95
C PRO A 81 -9.01 -22.74 34.51
N VAL A 82 -8.06 -22.21 35.25
CA VAL A 82 -7.04 -22.99 35.99
C VAL A 82 -7.09 -22.67 37.46
N ASN A 83 -7.11 -23.70 38.29
CA ASN A 83 -7.18 -23.56 39.74
C ASN A 83 -5.86 -24.00 40.38
N LEU A 84 -4.99 -23.03 40.69
CA LEU A 84 -3.66 -23.25 41.27
C LEU A 84 -3.71 -23.54 42.81
N ILE A 85 -4.89 -23.64 43.38
CA ILE A 85 -5.06 -24.03 44.81
C ILE A 85 -4.84 -25.53 44.98
N ASN A 86 -5.34 -26.31 44.02
CA ASN A 86 -5.44 -27.76 44.10
C ASN A 86 -4.63 -28.53 43.06
N GLN A 87 -4.17 -27.89 42.02
CA GLN A 87 -3.50 -28.55 40.86
C GLN A 87 -2.45 -27.63 40.23
N ASP A 88 -1.23 -28.14 40.05
CA ASP A 88 -0.08 -27.41 39.54
C ASP A 88 0.26 -27.77 38.07
N SER A 89 -0.34 -28.84 37.52
CA SER A 89 -0.07 -29.36 36.18
C SER A 89 -1.34 -29.60 35.40
N TYR A 90 -1.34 -29.19 34.13
CA TYR A 90 -2.48 -29.30 33.22
C TYR A 90 -2.07 -29.83 31.85
N VAL A 91 -2.98 -30.54 31.18
CA VAL A 91 -2.87 -30.90 29.79
C VAL A 91 -4.00 -30.19 29.04
N PHE A 92 -3.65 -29.40 28.05
CA PHE A 92 -4.61 -28.73 27.19
C PHE A 92 -4.54 -29.33 25.80
N GLU A 93 -5.69 -29.60 25.21
CA GLU A 93 -5.82 -30.11 23.86
C GLU A 93 -6.42 -29.00 22.99
N LEU A 94 -5.69 -28.58 21.95
CA LEU A 94 -6.19 -27.62 20.98
C LEU A 94 -6.78 -28.37 19.78
N ILE A 95 -7.92 -27.90 19.35
CA ILE A 95 -8.59 -28.42 18.14
C ILE A 95 -7.88 -27.83 16.94
N PRO A 96 -7.38 -28.66 16.00
CA PRO A 96 -6.87 -28.12 14.73
C PRO A 96 -7.96 -27.30 14.05
N GLU A 97 -7.71 -26.04 13.92
CA GLU A 97 -8.51 -25.15 13.08
C GLU A 97 -7.68 -24.88 11.86
N PRO A 98 -8.07 -25.41 10.67
CA PRO A 98 -7.39 -25.05 9.45
C PRO A 98 -7.30 -23.53 9.44
N VAL A 99 -6.10 -22.94 9.21
CA VAL A 99 -5.84 -21.50 9.30
C VAL A 99 -6.65 -20.76 8.22
N LEU A 100 -7.95 -20.88 8.28
CA LEU A 100 -8.92 -20.30 7.38
C LEU A 100 -9.69 -19.14 7.98
N SER A 101 -9.70 -18.98 9.29
CA SER A 101 -10.71 -18.09 9.82
C SER A 101 -10.23 -16.97 10.75
N SER A 102 -9.31 -17.13 11.64
CA SER A 102 -9.09 -16.10 12.66
C SER A 102 -8.01 -15.07 12.37
N ALA A 103 -7.12 -15.31 11.40
CA ALA A 103 -6.17 -14.29 10.93
C ALA A 103 -6.70 -13.47 9.76
N LEU A 104 -7.93 -13.71 9.35
CA LEU A 104 -8.64 -13.05 8.25
C LEU A 104 -9.75 -12.15 8.81
N ASN A 105 -9.45 -11.33 9.80
CA ASN A 105 -10.13 -10.06 9.94
C ASN A 105 -9.63 -9.14 8.82
N VAL A 106 -9.85 -9.57 7.59
CA VAL A 106 -9.45 -8.86 6.41
C VAL A 106 -10.67 -8.20 5.87
N VAL A 107 -10.71 -6.94 6.10
CA VAL A 107 -11.27 -6.02 5.15
C VAL A 107 -10.24 -5.82 4.03
N GLY A 108 -9.76 -6.86 3.47
CA GLY A 108 -8.83 -6.87 2.34
C GLY A 108 -8.95 -8.22 1.65
N ARG A 109 -9.18 -8.22 0.36
CA ARG A 109 -9.34 -9.40 -0.50
C ARG A 109 -8.11 -10.31 -0.60
N PHE A 110 -7.05 -10.00 0.16
CA PHE A 110 -5.84 -10.80 0.21
C PHE A 110 -5.81 -11.65 1.47
N PRO A 111 -5.92 -12.97 1.37
CA PRO A 111 -5.34 -13.86 2.36
C PRO A 111 -3.82 -13.78 2.21
N SER A 112 -3.19 -12.77 2.81
CA SER A 112 -1.76 -12.45 2.66
C SER A 112 -0.82 -13.60 3.04
N LYS A 113 -1.27 -14.56 3.82
CA LYS A 113 -0.50 -15.75 4.21
C LYS A 113 -0.64 -16.95 3.27
N HIS A 114 -1.54 -16.92 2.28
CA HIS A 114 -1.93 -18.12 1.57
C HIS A 114 -1.88 -18.05 0.05
N LEU A 115 -1.60 -16.90 -0.53
CA LEU A 115 -1.35 -16.80 -1.95
C LEU A 115 0.16 -16.63 -2.18
N PRO A 116 0.76 -17.40 -3.07
CA PRO A 116 2.18 -17.29 -3.38
C PRO A 116 2.43 -16.08 -4.30
N TYR A 117 2.23 -14.88 -3.76
CA TYR A 117 2.58 -13.61 -4.36
C TYR A 117 3.76 -13.01 -3.62
N PHE A 118 4.62 -12.29 -4.35
CA PHE A 118 5.69 -11.47 -3.76
C PHE A 118 5.04 -10.28 -3.05
N THR A 119 4.69 -10.45 -1.80
CA THR A 119 4.00 -9.43 -1.02
C THR A 119 4.95 -8.82 0.00
N GLN A 120 5.06 -7.49 0.00
CA GLN A 120 5.74 -6.73 1.03
C GLN A 120 4.69 -5.98 1.85
N ASN A 121 4.67 -6.21 3.17
CA ASN A 121 3.76 -5.56 4.08
C ASN A 121 4.49 -4.47 4.87
N ILE A 122 3.90 -3.30 4.94
CA ILE A 122 4.36 -2.17 5.76
C ILE A 122 3.30 -1.96 6.86
N SER A 123 3.65 -2.28 8.09
CA SER A 123 2.75 -2.14 9.23
C SER A 123 2.54 -0.68 9.63
N ASN A 124 1.44 -0.43 10.32
CA ASN A 124 1.18 0.87 10.93
C ASN A 124 2.28 1.31 11.90
N GLU A 125 2.85 0.38 12.69
CA GLU A 125 3.99 0.69 13.55
C GLU A 125 5.14 1.33 12.75
N LYS A 126 5.50 0.73 11.60
CA LYS A 126 6.54 1.28 10.73
C LYS A 126 6.13 2.65 10.16
N ILE A 127 4.87 2.82 9.74
CA ILE A 127 4.36 4.10 9.24
C ILE A 127 4.49 5.20 10.30
N SER A 128 4.08 4.92 11.53
CA SER A 128 4.12 5.84 12.67
C SER A 128 5.55 6.14 13.15
N ASP A 129 6.42 5.13 13.22
CA ASP A 129 7.80 5.28 13.70
C ASP A 129 8.63 6.18 12.79
N TYR A 130 8.48 6.01 11.46
CA TYR A 130 9.18 6.85 10.47
C TYR A 130 8.52 8.20 10.25
N ASN A 131 7.37 8.45 10.87
CA ASN A 131 6.59 9.67 10.76
C ASN A 131 6.44 10.13 9.30
N TYR A 132 6.00 9.21 8.42
CA TYR A 132 5.75 9.54 7.02
C TYR A 132 4.62 10.57 6.89
N GLN A 133 4.83 11.59 6.07
CA GLN A 133 3.88 12.69 5.89
C GLN A 133 3.02 12.54 4.63
N THR A 134 3.47 11.73 3.67
CA THR A 134 2.77 11.47 2.40
C THR A 134 2.92 10.02 1.97
N MET A 135 1.98 9.53 1.17
CA MET A 135 2.07 8.21 0.54
C MET A 135 3.33 8.09 -0.34
N SER A 136 3.67 9.13 -1.08
CA SER A 136 4.87 9.16 -1.91
C SER A 136 6.15 8.96 -1.10
N GLU A 137 6.23 9.56 0.08
CA GLU A 137 7.38 9.38 0.97
C GLU A 137 7.47 7.94 1.47
N LEU A 138 6.35 7.35 1.90
CA LEU A 138 6.29 5.95 2.32
C LEU A 138 6.81 5.03 1.21
N PHE A 139 6.26 5.16 -0.01
CA PHE A 139 6.58 4.24 -1.11
C PHE A 139 8.00 4.41 -1.64
N ARG A 140 8.60 5.60 -1.57
CA ARG A 140 10.01 5.80 -1.93
C ARG A 140 10.97 4.98 -1.09
N ASN A 141 10.57 4.58 0.12
CA ASN A 141 11.34 3.77 1.04
C ASN A 141 11.06 2.26 0.92
N ILE A 142 10.41 1.83 -0.15
CA ILE A 142 10.14 0.42 -0.46
C ILE A 142 11.03 -0.03 -1.60
N GLY A 143 11.74 -1.15 -1.40
CA GLY A 143 12.53 -1.78 -2.48
C GLY A 143 11.63 -2.21 -3.64
N GLY A 144 12.08 -2.04 -4.90
CA GLY A 144 11.34 -2.42 -6.10
C GLY A 144 10.13 -1.55 -6.44
N VAL A 145 9.87 -0.47 -5.67
CA VAL A 145 8.84 0.53 -5.96
C VAL A 145 9.52 1.86 -6.23
N ASP A 146 9.29 2.44 -7.40
CA ASP A 146 9.75 3.78 -7.75
C ASP A 146 8.57 4.74 -7.73
N VAL A 147 8.84 5.96 -7.24
CA VAL A 147 7.84 7.01 -7.13
C VAL A 147 8.40 8.28 -7.72
N GLN A 148 7.77 8.72 -8.78
CA GLN A 148 8.12 9.94 -9.49
C GLN A 148 7.03 10.97 -9.25
N THR A 149 7.40 12.14 -8.82
CA THR A 149 6.47 13.25 -8.57
C THR A 149 7.17 14.58 -8.77
N ALA A 150 6.44 15.51 -9.36
CA ALA A 150 6.82 16.91 -9.48
C ALA A 150 6.39 17.76 -8.26
N HIS A 151 5.70 17.14 -7.27
CA HIS A 151 5.11 17.82 -6.13
C HIS A 151 5.62 17.24 -4.81
N ASP A 152 6.00 18.09 -3.87
CA ASP A 152 6.48 17.71 -2.54
C ASP A 152 5.38 17.10 -1.65
N ASN A 153 4.13 17.55 -1.80
CA ASN A 153 2.97 17.00 -1.10
C ASN A 153 2.51 15.63 -1.61
N GLY A 154 3.24 15.04 -2.60
CA GLY A 154 2.96 13.70 -3.13
C GLY A 154 1.77 13.61 -4.08
N ARG A 155 1.17 14.74 -4.45
CA ARG A 155 0.09 14.79 -5.41
C ARG A 155 0.56 14.34 -6.79
N ASN A 156 -0.34 13.71 -7.55
CA ASN A 156 -0.10 13.22 -8.91
C ASN A 156 1.18 12.37 -9.02
N ALA A 157 1.51 11.61 -7.98
CA ALA A 157 2.67 10.74 -8.01
C ALA A 157 2.42 9.53 -8.92
N ASN A 158 3.39 9.22 -9.77
CA ASN A 158 3.43 7.99 -10.55
C ASN A 158 4.15 6.90 -9.77
N PHE A 159 3.58 5.73 -9.75
CA PHE A 159 4.15 4.56 -9.09
C PHE A 159 4.55 3.53 -10.15
N SER A 160 5.76 3.05 -10.04
CA SER A 160 6.29 1.99 -10.87
C SER A 160 6.76 0.84 -9.99
N ILE A 161 6.33 -0.36 -10.29
CA ILE A 161 6.83 -1.58 -9.66
C ILE A 161 7.67 -2.31 -10.69
N ARG A 162 8.96 -2.55 -10.38
CA ARG A 162 9.90 -3.27 -11.26
C ARG A 162 9.99 -2.68 -12.68
N GLY A 163 9.94 -1.37 -12.77
CA GLY A 163 10.04 -0.65 -14.05
C GLY A 163 8.78 -0.68 -14.92
N SER A 164 7.62 -1.01 -14.35
CA SER A 164 6.35 -1.13 -15.09
C SER A 164 5.84 0.18 -15.68
N SER A 165 6.20 1.34 -15.13
CA SER A 165 5.73 2.66 -15.56
C SER A 165 6.85 3.67 -15.60
N ASP A 166 6.79 4.60 -16.51
CA ASP A 166 7.60 5.83 -16.59
C ASP A 166 6.85 7.02 -15.98
N TYR A 167 7.51 8.16 -15.92
CA TYR A 167 6.87 9.41 -15.54
C TYR A 167 5.92 9.88 -16.65
N LYS A 168 4.68 10.17 -16.26
CA LYS A 168 3.71 10.84 -17.12
C LYS A 168 3.12 12.04 -16.39
N PRO A 169 3.17 13.24 -16.96
CA PRO A 169 2.52 14.40 -16.37
C PRO A 169 1.05 14.11 -16.04
N GLY A 170 0.57 14.60 -14.90
CA GLY A 170 -0.80 14.35 -14.45
C GLY A 170 -1.00 13.10 -13.57
N GLY A 171 0.02 12.27 -13.37
CA GLY A 171 -0.04 11.14 -12.44
C GLY A 171 -0.75 9.91 -13.00
N TYR A 172 -0.76 9.72 -14.31
CA TYR A 172 -1.34 8.52 -14.94
C TYR A 172 -0.68 7.25 -14.39
N ASN A 173 -1.45 6.39 -13.75
CA ASN A 173 -0.96 5.16 -13.10
C ASN A 173 -1.80 3.96 -13.49
N ASN A 174 -1.68 3.54 -14.73
CA ASN A 174 -2.55 2.52 -15.33
C ASN A 174 -1.98 1.10 -15.30
N ARG A 175 -0.75 0.90 -14.76
CA ARG A 175 -0.07 -0.41 -14.76
C ARG A 175 0.07 -1.01 -13.37
N VAL A 176 -0.14 -0.21 -12.32
CA VAL A 176 -0.18 -0.65 -10.93
C VAL A 176 -1.57 -0.36 -10.37
N LEU A 177 -2.29 -1.39 -10.01
CA LEU A 177 -3.64 -1.25 -9.45
C LEU A 177 -3.55 -0.82 -7.99
N VAL A 178 -4.22 0.27 -7.63
CA VAL A 178 -4.31 0.73 -6.25
C VAL A 178 -5.69 0.41 -5.68
N LEU A 179 -5.68 -0.23 -4.52
CA LEU A 179 -6.86 -0.65 -3.80
C LEU A 179 -6.91 0.00 -2.43
N LEU A 180 -8.11 0.24 -1.94
CA LEU A 180 -8.40 0.59 -0.56
C LEU A 180 -9.35 -0.46 0.02
N ASP A 181 -8.90 -1.19 1.04
CA ASP A 181 -9.63 -2.35 1.57
C ASP A 181 -10.05 -3.36 0.47
N GLY A 182 -9.23 -3.48 -0.59
CA GLY A 182 -9.49 -4.35 -1.73
C GLY A 182 -10.43 -3.78 -2.80
N PHE A 183 -10.89 -2.54 -2.69
CA PHE A 183 -11.69 -1.85 -3.70
C PHE A 183 -10.82 -0.94 -4.57
N GLN A 184 -11.03 -0.97 -5.87
CA GLN A 184 -10.35 -0.08 -6.81
C GLN A 184 -10.73 1.39 -6.55
N ILE A 185 -9.72 2.27 -6.52
CA ILE A 185 -9.88 3.70 -6.23
C ILE A 185 -9.33 4.63 -7.31
N SER A 186 -9.03 4.10 -8.50
CA SER A 186 -8.53 4.89 -9.63
C SER A 186 -9.64 5.70 -10.31
N MET A 187 -9.25 6.86 -10.85
CA MET A 187 -10.14 7.71 -11.65
C MET A 187 -10.41 7.08 -13.02
N PRO A 188 -11.64 7.03 -13.49
CA PRO A 188 -12.03 6.41 -14.76
C PRO A 188 -11.30 6.96 -15.98
N ASN A 189 -11.11 8.27 -16.06
CA ASN A 189 -10.52 8.92 -17.23
C ASN A 189 -9.07 8.52 -17.50
N SER A 190 -8.26 8.41 -16.45
CA SER A 190 -6.80 8.36 -16.55
C SER A 190 -6.15 7.22 -15.75
N GLY A 191 -6.91 6.54 -14.88
CA GLY A 191 -6.35 5.59 -13.91
C GLY A 191 -5.53 6.22 -12.79
N SER A 192 -5.45 7.56 -12.71
CA SER A 192 -4.74 8.25 -11.61
C SER A 192 -5.42 8.04 -10.26
N ILE A 193 -4.65 8.27 -9.20
CA ILE A 193 -5.07 8.13 -7.81
C ILE A 193 -5.06 9.48 -7.12
N ASP A 194 -6.10 9.77 -6.36
CA ASP A 194 -6.09 10.90 -5.46
C ASP A 194 -5.38 10.53 -4.14
N TRP A 195 -4.05 10.65 -4.14
CA TRP A 195 -3.24 10.32 -2.97
C TRP A 195 -3.51 11.24 -1.77
N ASN A 196 -4.05 12.43 -1.99
CA ASN A 196 -4.42 13.36 -0.94
C ASN A 196 -5.66 12.92 -0.15
N ALA A 197 -6.53 12.12 -0.79
CA ALA A 197 -7.68 11.52 -0.14
C ALA A 197 -7.33 10.34 0.79
N MET A 198 -6.04 9.96 0.84
CA MET A 198 -5.58 8.75 1.55
C MET A 198 -4.66 9.13 2.72
N PRO A 199 -5.20 9.58 3.87
CA PRO A 199 -4.38 9.89 5.03
C PRO A 199 -3.75 8.64 5.63
N LEU A 200 -2.45 8.70 5.93
CA LEU A 200 -1.67 7.58 6.46
C LEU A 200 -2.16 7.08 7.83
N ASP A 201 -2.76 7.95 8.62
CA ASP A 201 -3.13 7.67 10.01
C ASP A 201 -4.30 6.68 10.15
N PHE A 202 -5.11 6.48 9.11
CA PHE A 202 -6.17 5.49 9.16
C PHE A 202 -5.75 4.10 8.66
N LEU A 203 -4.53 3.96 8.16
CA LEU A 203 -4.03 2.69 7.67
C LEU A 203 -3.56 1.78 8.80
N ASP A 204 -3.97 0.51 8.74
CA ASP A 204 -3.41 -0.58 9.52
C ASP A 204 -2.09 -1.05 8.91
N ARG A 205 -2.09 -1.19 7.59
CA ARG A 205 -0.93 -1.59 6.82
C ARG A 205 -1.07 -1.24 5.34
N VAL A 206 0.04 -1.29 4.65
CA VAL A 206 0.09 -1.23 3.19
C VAL A 206 0.66 -2.54 2.68
N GLU A 207 -0.04 -3.16 1.75
CA GLU A 207 0.36 -4.40 1.08
C GLU A 207 0.79 -4.08 -0.33
N VAL A 208 2.02 -4.42 -0.69
CA VAL A 208 2.56 -4.25 -2.05
C VAL A 208 2.79 -5.62 -2.64
N VAL A 209 2.03 -5.96 -3.67
CA VAL A 209 2.20 -7.19 -4.46
C VAL A 209 2.92 -6.84 -5.74
N LYS A 210 4.06 -7.48 -5.97
CA LYS A 210 4.92 -7.21 -7.11
C LYS A 210 4.72 -8.25 -8.21
N GLY A 211 4.68 -7.79 -9.45
CA GLY A 211 4.46 -8.61 -10.64
C GLY A 211 2.98 -8.83 -10.99
N PRO A 212 2.70 -9.51 -12.12
CA PRO A 212 1.35 -9.61 -12.67
C PRO A 212 0.37 -10.35 -11.77
N VAL A 213 -0.78 -9.73 -11.50
CA VAL A 213 -1.89 -10.30 -10.73
C VAL A 213 -3.25 -10.18 -11.45
N SER A 214 -3.21 -9.98 -12.77
CA SER A 214 -4.41 -9.85 -13.59
C SER A 214 -5.31 -11.09 -13.54
N SER A 215 -4.79 -12.26 -13.23
CA SER A 215 -5.58 -13.49 -13.03
C SER A 215 -6.62 -13.39 -11.89
N LEU A 216 -6.52 -12.39 -11.00
CA LEU A 216 -7.48 -12.15 -9.92
C LEU A 216 -8.16 -10.80 -10.01
N TYR A 217 -7.41 -9.75 -10.41
CA TYR A 217 -7.87 -8.36 -10.37
C TYR A 217 -8.13 -7.74 -11.74
N GLY A 218 -7.78 -8.45 -12.83
CA GLY A 218 -8.02 -7.99 -14.19
C GLY A 218 -7.08 -6.88 -14.63
N GLN A 219 -7.62 -5.96 -15.40
CA GLN A 219 -6.88 -4.84 -15.99
C GLN A 219 -6.15 -3.97 -14.94
N ASN A 220 -5.13 -3.23 -15.41
CA ASN A 220 -4.33 -2.30 -14.60
C ASN A 220 -3.49 -2.94 -13.47
N SER A 221 -3.51 -4.27 -13.32
CA SER A 221 -2.73 -5.00 -12.32
C SER A 221 -1.54 -5.78 -12.93
N MET A 222 -1.09 -5.36 -14.12
CA MET A 222 0.01 -6.02 -14.81
C MET A 222 1.37 -5.80 -14.13
N GLY A 223 1.64 -4.61 -13.59
CA GLY A 223 2.87 -4.31 -12.85
C GLY A 223 2.83 -4.76 -11.38
N GLY A 224 1.63 -4.89 -10.83
CA GLY A 224 1.40 -5.25 -9.43
C GLY A 224 0.20 -4.54 -8.81
N ILE A 225 0.09 -4.67 -7.48
CA ILE A 225 -0.97 -4.05 -6.70
C ILE A 225 -0.39 -3.36 -5.47
N ILE A 226 -1.00 -2.23 -5.11
CA ILE A 226 -0.85 -1.56 -3.82
C ILE A 226 -2.21 -1.61 -3.15
N ASN A 227 -2.34 -2.30 -2.01
CA ASN A 227 -3.57 -2.34 -1.23
C ASN A 227 -3.37 -1.59 0.09
N LEU A 228 -4.14 -0.53 0.25
CA LEU A 228 -4.21 0.28 1.47
C LEU A 228 -5.25 -0.35 2.38
N VAL A 229 -4.83 -0.93 3.50
CA VAL A 229 -5.74 -1.59 4.45
C VAL A 229 -5.99 -0.67 5.61
N THR A 230 -7.27 -0.37 5.86
CA THR A 230 -7.67 0.53 6.93
C THR A 230 -7.78 -0.19 8.27
N ARG A 231 -7.63 0.55 9.37
CA ARG A 231 -7.71 -0.01 10.72
C ARG A 231 -9.13 -0.46 11.07
N ASN A 232 -9.18 -1.57 11.78
CA ASN A 232 -10.35 -1.98 12.56
C ASN A 232 -9.94 -1.94 14.04
N TYR A 233 -10.37 -0.95 14.75
CA TYR A 233 -10.12 -0.87 16.19
C TYR A 233 -11.05 -1.86 16.92
N SER A 234 -10.48 -2.56 17.90
CA SER A 234 -11.21 -3.50 18.77
C SER A 234 -11.62 -2.86 20.09
N ASP A 235 -11.16 -1.65 20.38
CA ASP A 235 -11.31 -0.99 21.67
C ASP A 235 -11.77 0.45 21.51
N GLU A 236 -12.21 1.05 22.61
CA GLU A 236 -12.45 2.48 22.70
C GLU A 236 -11.12 3.22 22.55
N PHE A 237 -11.06 4.15 21.61
CA PHE A 237 -9.84 4.83 21.24
C PHE A 237 -10.13 6.25 20.76
N TYR A 238 -9.50 7.22 21.39
CA TYR A 238 -9.53 8.62 20.98
C TYR A 238 -8.09 9.09 20.81
N ASN A 239 -7.78 9.69 19.67
CA ASN A 239 -6.44 10.17 19.38
C ASN A 239 -6.47 11.55 18.75
N ILE A 240 -5.55 12.40 19.19
CA ILE A 240 -5.26 13.71 18.61
C ILE A 240 -3.80 13.69 18.18
N LYS A 241 -3.55 13.93 16.90
CA LYS A 241 -2.21 14.07 16.34
C LYS A 241 -2.08 15.43 15.68
N ALA A 242 -1.11 16.22 16.09
CA ALA A 242 -0.82 17.54 15.53
C ALA A 242 0.64 17.60 15.07
N THR A 243 0.86 18.06 13.85
CA THR A 243 2.19 18.23 13.27
C THR A 243 2.34 19.65 12.75
N VAL A 244 3.49 20.26 13.02
CA VAL A 244 3.90 21.55 12.45
C VAL A 244 5.29 21.40 11.83
N GLY A 245 5.57 22.12 10.76
CA GLY A 245 6.85 21.95 10.07
C GLY A 245 7.25 23.13 9.18
N SER A 246 8.31 22.93 8.43
CA SER A 246 8.81 23.88 7.44
C SER A 246 7.74 24.23 6.41
N TYR A 247 7.86 25.38 5.78
CA TYR A 247 6.92 25.91 4.78
C TYR A 247 5.49 26.10 5.32
N ASP A 248 5.39 26.57 6.56
CA ASP A 248 4.12 26.75 7.32
C ASP A 248 3.21 25.50 7.29
N SER A 249 3.81 24.31 7.19
CA SER A 249 3.04 23.07 7.14
C SER A 249 2.40 22.77 8.49
N ARG A 250 1.12 22.42 8.46
CA ARG A 250 0.31 22.06 9.63
C ARG A 250 -0.59 20.89 9.26
N ASP A 251 -0.65 19.90 10.12
CA ASP A 251 -1.51 18.72 9.96
C ASP A 251 -2.13 18.38 11.32
N VAL A 252 -3.45 18.33 11.37
CA VAL A 252 -4.20 17.95 12.58
C VAL A 252 -5.13 16.80 12.24
N ASN A 253 -4.99 15.71 12.97
CA ASN A 253 -5.80 14.49 12.84
C ASN A 253 -6.55 14.25 14.16
N LEU A 254 -7.83 13.98 14.05
CA LEU A 254 -8.69 13.54 15.14
C LEU A 254 -9.22 12.16 14.76
N THR A 255 -8.87 11.14 15.53
CA THR A 255 -9.36 9.78 15.32
C THR A 255 -10.17 9.34 16.52
N MET A 256 -11.32 8.74 16.27
CA MET A 256 -12.13 8.09 17.30
C MET A 256 -12.55 6.71 16.85
N SER A 257 -12.57 5.78 17.77
CA SER A 257 -13.13 4.45 17.60
C SER A 257 -13.86 4.03 18.84
N ASN A 258 -14.92 3.28 18.69
CA ASN A 258 -15.62 2.64 19.80
C ASN A 258 -16.23 1.33 19.32
N ILE A 259 -16.49 0.44 20.27
CA ILE A 259 -17.12 -0.84 20.04
C ILE A 259 -18.30 -0.99 20.98
N THR A 260 -19.45 -1.41 20.44
CA THR A 260 -20.63 -1.79 21.20
C THR A 260 -21.02 -3.19 20.78
N ASP A 261 -21.02 -4.15 21.72
CA ASP A 261 -21.33 -5.57 21.47
C ASP A 261 -20.73 -6.11 20.15
N ASN A 262 -21.50 -6.04 19.05
CA ASN A 262 -21.13 -6.60 17.75
C ASN A 262 -20.77 -5.54 16.68
N ILE A 263 -20.87 -4.25 17.03
CA ILE A 263 -20.63 -3.15 16.08
C ILE A 263 -19.42 -2.33 16.53
N SER A 264 -18.41 -2.22 15.67
CA SER A 264 -17.36 -1.22 15.82
C SER A 264 -17.55 -0.09 14.83
N TYR A 265 -17.23 1.11 15.24
CA TYR A 265 -17.18 2.27 14.35
C TYR A 265 -15.93 3.08 14.58
N THR A 266 -15.37 3.57 13.49
CA THR A 266 -14.18 4.40 13.48
C THR A 266 -14.46 5.64 12.65
N ALA A 267 -14.00 6.79 13.09
CA ALA A 267 -14.00 8.00 12.31
C ALA A 267 -12.67 8.74 12.44
N LEU A 268 -12.26 9.39 11.35
CA LEU A 268 -11.07 10.25 11.30
C LEU A 268 -11.44 11.55 10.59
N LEU A 269 -11.00 12.67 11.18
CA LEU A 269 -11.02 13.99 10.58
C LEU A 269 -9.57 14.47 10.46
N GLN A 270 -9.17 14.92 9.28
CA GLN A 270 -7.87 15.53 9.05
C GLN A 270 -8.02 16.87 8.36
N HIS A 271 -7.29 17.87 8.88
CA HIS A 271 -7.03 19.13 8.19
C HIS A 271 -5.52 19.31 8.03
N LYS A 272 -5.08 19.46 6.79
CA LYS A 272 -3.67 19.60 6.44
C LYS A 272 -3.48 20.75 5.48
N LYS A 273 -2.51 21.64 5.75
CA LYS A 273 -2.15 22.74 4.86
C LYS A 273 -0.68 23.07 4.91
N GLY A 274 -0.18 23.79 3.91
CA GLY A 274 1.19 24.32 3.87
C GLY A 274 1.40 25.19 2.63
N ASP A 275 2.44 26.03 2.68
CA ASP A 275 2.78 26.93 1.57
C ASP A 275 3.59 26.23 0.48
N GLY A 276 4.20 25.04 0.82
CA GLY A 276 5.13 24.37 -0.08
C GLY A 276 6.49 25.10 -0.17
N HIS A 277 7.46 24.48 -0.84
CA HIS A 277 8.85 24.98 -0.84
C HIS A 277 9.18 25.90 -2.02
N ARG A 278 8.24 26.16 -2.93
CA ARG A 278 8.43 27.01 -4.11
C ARG A 278 7.13 27.68 -4.54
N PHE A 279 7.23 28.60 -5.49
CA PHE A 279 6.09 29.36 -5.99
C PHE A 279 4.92 28.44 -6.37
N ASN A 280 3.73 28.81 -5.95
CA ASN A 280 2.47 28.10 -6.20
C ASN A 280 2.47 26.61 -5.80
N ALA A 281 3.19 26.26 -4.72
CA ALA A 281 3.23 24.89 -4.18
C ALA A 281 2.31 24.71 -2.96
N GLN A 282 1.52 25.73 -2.61
CA GLN A 282 0.60 25.69 -1.48
C GLN A 282 -0.45 24.58 -1.65
N TYR A 283 -0.88 24.04 -0.53
CA TYR A 283 -1.93 23.03 -0.47
C TYR A 283 -2.79 23.18 0.78
N GLU A 284 -4.06 22.83 0.64
CA GLU A 284 -5.01 22.64 1.74
C GLU A 284 -5.86 21.41 1.47
N GLN A 285 -6.01 20.55 2.49
CA GLN A 285 -6.69 19.26 2.37
C GLN A 285 -7.57 19.04 3.60
N ASN A 286 -8.80 18.60 3.38
CA ASN A 286 -9.74 18.22 4.40
C ASN A 286 -10.20 16.78 4.10
N ASN A 287 -9.92 15.85 5.01
CA ASN A 287 -10.29 14.46 4.88
C ASN A 287 -11.26 14.06 5.98
N PHE A 288 -12.29 13.35 5.59
CA PHE A 288 -13.20 12.64 6.46
C PHE A 288 -13.20 11.16 6.09
N TYR A 289 -13.00 10.30 7.09
CA TYR A 289 -13.11 8.86 6.95
C TYR A 289 -14.02 8.32 8.05
N THR A 290 -14.90 7.39 7.70
CA THR A 290 -15.66 6.59 8.68
C THR A 290 -15.85 5.16 8.19
N LYS A 291 -15.82 4.23 9.14
CA LYS A 291 -16.03 2.81 8.90
C LYS A 291 -16.87 2.22 10.02
N ILE A 292 -17.90 1.51 9.64
CA ILE A 292 -18.76 0.74 10.52
C ILE A 292 -18.60 -0.73 10.17
N PHE A 293 -18.30 -1.54 11.17
CA PHE A 293 -18.13 -2.98 11.00
C PHE A 293 -19.04 -3.72 11.98
N ASN A 294 -19.88 -4.61 11.46
CA ASN A 294 -20.69 -5.53 12.23
C ASN A 294 -20.03 -6.91 12.21
N LYS A 295 -19.46 -7.32 13.37
CA LYS A 295 -18.70 -8.57 13.52
C LYS A 295 -19.56 -9.82 13.32
N GLU A 296 -20.81 -9.80 13.83
CA GLU A 296 -21.73 -10.95 13.73
C GLU A 296 -22.16 -11.21 12.28
N GLN A 297 -22.33 -10.15 11.51
CA GLN A 297 -22.78 -10.23 10.13
C GLN A 297 -21.65 -10.23 9.11
N ASP A 298 -20.39 -10.08 9.52
CA ASP A 298 -19.24 -9.86 8.62
C ASP A 298 -19.53 -8.77 7.56
N LEU A 299 -20.15 -7.67 8.02
CA LEU A 299 -20.58 -6.54 7.19
C LEU A 299 -19.75 -5.30 7.51
N SER A 300 -19.14 -4.70 6.50
CA SER A 300 -18.41 -3.44 6.63
C SER A 300 -18.98 -2.41 5.67
N ILE A 301 -19.18 -1.18 6.16
CA ILE A 301 -19.53 -0.01 5.36
C ILE A 301 -18.50 1.07 5.68
N SER A 302 -17.87 1.65 4.65
CA SER A 302 -16.95 2.77 4.81
C SER A 302 -17.26 3.91 3.85
N LEU A 303 -17.05 5.13 4.33
CA LEU A 303 -17.18 6.37 3.58
C LEU A 303 -15.90 7.18 3.75
N ILE A 304 -15.34 7.63 2.64
CA ILE A 304 -14.21 8.55 2.61
C ILE A 304 -14.63 9.76 1.78
N ALA A 305 -14.37 10.94 2.27
CA ALA A 305 -14.57 12.18 1.55
C ALA A 305 -13.32 13.05 1.70
N ASN A 306 -12.84 13.58 0.58
CA ASN A 306 -11.73 14.52 0.53
C ASN A 306 -12.17 15.78 -0.20
N LYS A 307 -11.68 16.92 0.29
CA LYS A 307 -11.68 18.18 -0.44
C LYS A 307 -10.30 18.78 -0.37
N SER A 308 -9.69 19.08 -1.53
CA SER A 308 -8.35 19.65 -1.57
C SER A 308 -8.23 20.78 -2.57
N VAL A 309 -7.41 21.78 -2.20
CA VAL A 309 -6.98 22.88 -3.05
C VAL A 309 -5.47 22.81 -3.15
N ASN A 310 -4.92 22.82 -4.36
CA ASN A 310 -3.49 22.68 -4.56
C ASN A 310 -3.01 23.61 -5.66
N GLY A 311 -1.94 24.37 -5.39
CA GLY A 311 -1.19 25.05 -6.43
C GLY A 311 -0.48 24.06 -7.36
N GLN A 312 -0.19 24.50 -8.57
CA GLN A 312 0.56 23.75 -9.59
C GLN A 312 1.89 24.47 -9.80
N PRO A 313 2.95 24.11 -9.08
CA PRO A 313 4.21 24.85 -9.15
C PRO A 313 4.90 24.82 -10.54
N GLY A 314 4.48 23.94 -11.45
CA GLY A 314 5.08 23.83 -12.78
C GLY A 314 6.56 23.46 -12.77
N PHE A 315 7.21 23.53 -13.93
CA PHE A 315 8.65 23.40 -14.04
C PHE A 315 9.35 24.76 -13.81
N TYR A 316 10.61 24.71 -13.45
CA TYR A 316 11.40 25.86 -13.01
C TYR A 316 12.49 26.15 -14.04
N ILE A 317 12.49 27.32 -14.66
CA ILE A 317 13.49 27.76 -15.61
C ILE A 317 14.13 29.04 -15.10
N GLU A 318 15.46 29.03 -14.91
CA GLU A 318 16.28 30.22 -14.64
C GLU A 318 15.63 31.24 -13.66
N ASP A 319 15.21 30.79 -12.49
CA ASP A 319 14.53 31.61 -11.50
C ASP A 319 13.17 32.19 -11.94
N ARG A 320 12.55 31.65 -12.97
CA ARG A 320 11.22 32.06 -13.42
C ARG A 320 10.20 30.93 -13.29
N PRO A 321 9.01 31.20 -12.76
CA PRO A 321 7.91 30.25 -12.83
C PRO A 321 7.42 30.15 -14.28
N SER A 322 7.13 28.93 -14.75
CA SER A 322 6.46 28.72 -16.04
C SER A 322 5.02 29.23 -16.01
N LEU A 323 4.38 29.44 -17.14
CA LEU A 323 2.96 29.82 -17.22
C LEU A 323 2.05 28.80 -16.50
N THR A 324 2.39 27.51 -16.60
CA THR A 324 1.67 26.44 -15.89
C THR A 324 1.79 26.56 -14.37
N SER A 325 2.78 27.31 -13.86
CA SER A 325 2.98 27.56 -12.42
C SER A 325 1.92 28.47 -11.80
N TYR A 326 1.07 29.09 -12.58
CA TYR A 326 -0.02 29.94 -12.08
C TYR A 326 -1.33 29.20 -11.90
N ARG A 327 -1.39 27.89 -12.14
CA ARG A 327 -2.61 27.10 -12.02
C ARG A 327 -2.86 26.64 -10.58
N ILE A 328 -4.15 26.56 -10.25
CA ILE A 328 -4.66 25.95 -9.03
C ILE A 328 -5.61 24.81 -9.43
N SER A 329 -5.64 23.74 -8.66
CA SER A 329 -6.68 22.73 -8.79
C SER A 329 -7.48 22.58 -7.50
N ASN A 330 -8.79 22.50 -7.66
CA ASN A 330 -9.69 21.98 -6.65
C ASN A 330 -10.02 20.53 -6.98
N ARG A 331 -10.01 19.66 -5.97
CA ARG A 331 -10.40 18.27 -6.11
C ARG A 331 -11.30 17.85 -4.97
N ASP A 332 -12.43 17.27 -5.31
CA ASP A 332 -13.36 16.61 -4.41
C ASP A 332 -13.39 15.12 -4.76
N SER A 333 -13.24 14.24 -3.77
CA SER A 333 -13.25 12.78 -3.95
C SER A 333 -14.12 12.15 -2.88
N VAL A 334 -15.02 11.25 -3.30
CA VAL A 334 -15.89 10.50 -2.40
C VAL A 334 -15.82 9.01 -2.75
N TYR A 335 -15.62 8.18 -1.75
CA TYR A 335 -15.59 6.72 -1.89
C TYR A 335 -16.58 6.12 -0.89
N LEU A 336 -17.57 5.40 -1.39
CA LEU A 336 -18.50 4.61 -0.60
C LEU A 336 -18.24 3.14 -0.87
N GLN A 337 -18.02 2.35 0.18
CA GLN A 337 -17.67 0.93 0.05
C GLN A 337 -18.55 0.09 0.98
N LEU A 338 -19.00 -1.04 0.48
CA LEU A 338 -19.75 -2.04 1.21
C LEU A 338 -19.11 -3.41 0.97
N PHE A 339 -18.81 -4.10 2.04
CA PHE A 339 -18.28 -5.46 2.04
C PHE A 339 -19.16 -6.35 2.89
N LYS A 340 -19.52 -7.52 2.39
CA LYS A 340 -20.28 -8.53 3.11
C LYS A 340 -19.68 -9.90 2.84
N LYS A 341 -19.28 -10.61 3.90
CA LYS A 341 -18.96 -12.02 3.83
C LYS A 341 -20.12 -12.81 4.43
N GLN A 342 -20.63 -13.75 3.69
CA GLN A 342 -21.68 -14.67 4.12
C GLN A 342 -21.12 -16.07 4.23
N THR A 343 -20.99 -16.56 5.45
CA THR A 343 -20.63 -17.95 5.72
C THR A 343 -21.82 -18.83 5.48
N MET A 344 -21.72 -19.77 4.54
CA MET A 344 -22.76 -20.73 4.22
C MET A 344 -22.64 -21.97 5.12
N ASP A 345 -21.42 -22.45 5.30
CA ASP A 345 -21.02 -23.53 6.19
C ASP A 345 -19.53 -23.44 6.53
N ALA A 346 -18.99 -24.41 7.25
CA ALA A 346 -17.58 -24.40 7.67
C ALA A 346 -16.58 -24.32 6.50
N ASN A 347 -16.98 -24.73 5.28
CA ASN A 347 -16.10 -24.84 4.11
C ASN A 347 -16.45 -23.87 2.98
N ASN A 348 -17.59 -23.16 3.08
CA ASN A 348 -18.13 -22.38 1.98
C ASN A 348 -18.49 -20.96 2.42
N ASN A 349 -17.97 -19.97 1.71
CA ASN A 349 -18.29 -18.56 1.91
C ASN A 349 -18.68 -17.90 0.60
N ILE A 350 -19.54 -16.89 0.67
CA ILE A 350 -19.79 -15.95 -0.44
C ILE A 350 -19.37 -14.56 0.05
N VAL A 351 -18.59 -13.86 -0.78
CA VAL A 351 -18.16 -12.49 -0.51
C VAL A 351 -18.75 -11.58 -1.55
N TYR A 352 -19.41 -10.54 -1.09
CA TYR A 352 -19.97 -9.48 -1.92
C TYR A 352 -19.21 -8.19 -1.63
N SER A 353 -18.88 -7.46 -2.68
CA SER A 353 -18.25 -6.15 -2.58
C SER A 353 -18.92 -5.19 -3.54
N LEU A 354 -19.24 -4.01 -3.05
CA LEU A 354 -19.78 -2.90 -3.83
C LEU A 354 -19.00 -1.66 -3.47
N SER A 355 -18.53 -0.90 -4.48
CA SER A 355 -18.03 0.45 -4.25
C SER A 355 -18.56 1.42 -5.28
N MET A 356 -18.80 2.64 -4.83
CA MET A 356 -19.10 3.79 -5.66
C MET A 356 -18.09 4.88 -5.38
N ASN A 357 -17.42 5.36 -6.43
CA ASN A 357 -16.44 6.43 -6.32
C ASN A 357 -16.87 7.59 -7.20
N HIS A 358 -16.68 8.80 -6.69
CA HIS A 358 -16.93 10.03 -7.44
C HIS A 358 -15.76 10.97 -7.26
N PHE A 359 -15.30 11.58 -8.37
CA PHE A 359 -14.19 12.51 -8.41
C PHE A 359 -14.57 13.72 -9.23
N TYR A 360 -14.36 14.89 -8.66
CA TYR A 360 -14.45 16.13 -9.38
C TYR A 360 -13.14 16.87 -9.27
N THR A 361 -12.53 17.22 -10.39
CA THR A 361 -11.28 18.02 -10.43
C THR A 361 -11.51 19.20 -11.33
N ASN A 362 -11.24 20.40 -10.83
CA ASN A 362 -11.32 21.65 -11.58
C ASN A 362 -9.96 22.35 -11.52
N TYR A 363 -9.46 22.77 -12.66
CA TYR A 363 -8.26 23.60 -12.81
C TYR A 363 -8.66 24.99 -13.23
N PHE A 364 -8.07 26.00 -12.59
CA PHE A 364 -8.26 27.41 -12.92
C PHE A 364 -6.97 28.19 -12.66
N ASP A 365 -6.86 29.38 -13.28
CA ASP A 365 -5.70 30.21 -13.12
C ASP A 365 -5.82 31.13 -11.91
N ARG A 366 -4.69 31.50 -11.33
CA ARG A 366 -4.60 32.48 -10.25
C ARG A 366 -4.96 33.88 -10.80
N ASP A 367 -5.46 34.75 -9.92
CA ASP A 367 -5.78 36.16 -10.25
C ASP A 367 -4.57 36.96 -10.73
N ASP A 368 -3.35 36.58 -10.32
CA ASP A 368 -2.08 37.21 -10.70
C ASP A 368 -1.41 36.58 -11.94
N THR A 369 -2.14 35.79 -12.72
CA THR A 369 -1.65 35.19 -13.96
C THR A 369 -1.32 36.28 -14.99
N PRO A 370 -0.09 36.27 -15.55
CA PRO A 370 0.36 37.36 -16.44
C PRO A 370 -0.27 37.35 -17.85
N VAL A 371 -1.03 36.30 -18.17
CA VAL A 371 -1.66 36.09 -19.50
C VAL A 371 -3.14 35.81 -19.30
N GLU A 372 -4.01 36.69 -19.84
CA GLU A 372 -5.48 36.58 -19.73
C GLU A 372 -6.07 35.35 -20.49
N GLU A 373 -5.29 34.70 -21.34
CA GLU A 373 -5.78 33.67 -22.26
C GLU A 373 -5.99 32.27 -21.64
N ILE A 374 -5.55 32.04 -20.38
CA ILE A 374 -5.61 30.73 -19.73
C ILE A 374 -6.88 30.57 -18.87
N GLN A 375 -7.82 31.49 -18.94
CA GLN A 375 -9.02 31.54 -18.09
C GLN A 375 -10.08 30.44 -18.37
N GLU A 376 -9.89 29.58 -19.37
CA GLU A 376 -10.85 28.53 -19.63
C GLU A 376 -10.71 27.40 -18.62
N GLN A 377 -11.81 27.10 -17.93
CA GLN A 377 -11.87 26.07 -16.91
C GLN A 377 -11.68 24.68 -17.52
N THR A 378 -10.71 23.92 -16.98
CA THR A 378 -10.57 22.51 -17.26
C THR A 378 -11.13 21.72 -16.11
N PHE A 379 -12.11 20.87 -16.35
CA PHE A 379 -12.64 19.99 -15.32
C PHE A 379 -12.73 18.54 -15.77
N TYR A 380 -12.71 17.66 -14.80
CA TYR A 380 -12.95 16.21 -14.92
C TYR A 380 -13.99 15.84 -13.88
N ASN A 381 -15.04 15.15 -14.31
CA ASN A 381 -16.11 14.64 -13.48
C ASN A 381 -16.26 13.14 -13.73
N ASP A 382 -15.71 12.35 -12.82
CA ASP A 382 -15.61 10.90 -12.97
C ASP A 382 -16.46 10.18 -11.94
N THR A 383 -17.16 9.14 -12.36
CA THR A 383 -17.94 8.26 -11.48
C THR A 383 -17.66 6.80 -11.83
N SER A 384 -17.47 5.96 -10.83
CA SER A 384 -17.37 4.51 -11.01
C SER A 384 -18.26 3.76 -10.02
N LEU A 385 -18.85 2.66 -10.49
CA LEU A 385 -19.57 1.68 -9.69
C LEU A 385 -18.92 0.32 -9.92
N ASN A 386 -18.41 -0.30 -8.86
CA ASN A 386 -17.75 -1.59 -8.92
C ASN A 386 -18.55 -2.60 -8.11
N LEU A 387 -18.89 -3.71 -8.75
CA LEU A 387 -19.59 -4.85 -8.17
C LEU A 387 -18.72 -6.07 -8.28
N ARG A 388 -18.57 -6.84 -7.20
CA ARG A 388 -17.85 -8.11 -7.22
C ARG A 388 -18.55 -9.12 -6.33
N ALA A 389 -18.62 -10.36 -6.83
CA ALA A 389 -19.10 -11.51 -6.09
C ALA A 389 -18.06 -12.64 -6.19
N GLU A 390 -17.74 -13.25 -5.06
CA GLU A 390 -16.82 -14.38 -4.96
C GLU A 390 -17.46 -15.52 -4.19
N TYR A 391 -17.33 -16.73 -4.71
CA TYR A 391 -17.58 -17.95 -3.97
C TYR A 391 -16.25 -18.59 -3.59
N GLN A 392 -16.07 -18.85 -2.32
CA GLN A 392 -14.87 -19.41 -1.72
C GLN A 392 -15.19 -20.77 -1.13
N LYS A 393 -14.45 -21.82 -1.52
CA LYS A 393 -14.69 -23.19 -1.10
C LYS A 393 -13.42 -23.91 -0.68
N LEU A 394 -13.43 -24.47 0.51
CA LEU A 394 -12.44 -25.47 0.93
C LEU A 394 -12.89 -26.86 0.44
N ILE A 395 -12.17 -27.40 -0.55
CA ILE A 395 -12.39 -28.74 -1.07
C ILE A 395 -11.42 -29.68 -0.38
N ASN A 396 -11.87 -30.41 0.63
CA ASN A 396 -10.99 -31.20 1.50
C ASN A 396 -9.86 -30.32 2.10
N ASN A 397 -9.22 -30.69 3.14
CA ASN A 397 -8.16 -29.90 3.82
C ASN A 397 -6.93 -29.54 2.95
N LYS A 398 -6.96 -29.83 1.64
CA LYS A 398 -5.82 -29.66 0.72
C LYS A 398 -6.07 -28.71 -0.45
N SER A 399 -7.31 -28.35 -0.73
CA SER A 399 -7.62 -27.52 -1.91
C SER A 399 -8.58 -26.39 -1.53
N TYR A 400 -8.21 -25.17 -1.85
CA TYR A 400 -9.03 -23.97 -1.66
C TYR A 400 -9.32 -23.31 -3.01
N LEU A 401 -10.58 -23.27 -3.37
CA LEU A 401 -11.08 -22.73 -4.64
C LEU A 401 -11.77 -21.40 -4.41
N ILE A 402 -11.42 -20.41 -5.21
CA ILE A 402 -12.14 -19.14 -5.34
C ILE A 402 -12.59 -19.04 -6.80
N PHE A 403 -13.85 -18.71 -7.04
CA PHE A 403 -14.31 -18.25 -8.33
C PHE A 403 -15.27 -17.07 -8.16
N GLY A 404 -15.30 -16.19 -9.13
CA GLY A 404 -16.13 -15.00 -9.01
C GLY A 404 -16.23 -14.21 -10.30
N SER A 405 -16.94 -13.11 -10.18
CA SER A 405 -17.14 -12.15 -11.27
C SER A 405 -17.06 -10.72 -10.76
N ASP A 406 -16.60 -9.84 -11.65
CA ASP A 406 -16.59 -8.39 -11.48
C ASP A 406 -17.44 -7.72 -12.56
N LEU A 407 -18.09 -6.63 -12.20
CA LEU A 407 -18.72 -5.68 -13.11
C LEU A 407 -18.32 -4.28 -12.67
N ILE A 408 -17.70 -3.53 -13.58
CA ILE A 408 -17.27 -2.16 -13.35
C ILE A 408 -17.96 -1.28 -14.38
N LEU A 409 -18.69 -0.28 -13.90
CA LEU A 409 -19.37 0.73 -14.71
C LEU A 409 -18.71 2.07 -14.42
N GLU A 410 -18.22 2.73 -15.45
CA GLU A 410 -17.50 4.00 -15.32
C GLU A 410 -18.03 5.02 -16.31
N GLN A 411 -18.11 6.26 -15.86
CA GLN A 411 -18.49 7.42 -16.66
C GLN A 411 -17.54 8.57 -16.38
N SER A 412 -17.21 9.34 -17.42
CA SER A 412 -16.35 10.51 -17.32
C SER A 412 -16.86 11.63 -18.22
N ASP A 413 -17.05 12.83 -17.65
CA ASP A 413 -17.29 14.06 -18.36
C ASP A 413 -16.05 14.93 -18.24
N ILE A 414 -15.48 15.34 -19.39
CA ILE A 414 -14.22 16.07 -19.47
C ILE A 414 -14.43 17.36 -20.25
N SER A 415 -14.00 18.47 -19.68
CA SER A 415 -13.86 19.74 -20.39
C SER A 415 -12.41 20.20 -20.30
N ILE A 416 -11.76 20.35 -21.44
CA ILE A 416 -10.39 20.86 -21.54
C ILE A 416 -10.38 21.97 -22.56
N TYR A 417 -10.24 23.22 -22.14
CA TYR A 417 -10.32 24.39 -23.00
C TYR A 417 -11.64 24.41 -23.82
N LYS A 418 -11.50 24.39 -25.14
CA LYS A 418 -12.61 24.42 -26.10
C LYS A 418 -13.24 23.04 -26.35
N ASN A 419 -12.61 21.97 -25.86
CA ASN A 419 -13.03 20.61 -26.12
C ASN A 419 -13.84 20.06 -24.95
N ILE A 420 -15.06 19.68 -25.21
CA ILE A 420 -15.97 19.08 -24.23
C ILE A 420 -16.26 17.65 -24.68
N TYR A 421 -15.99 16.70 -23.77
CA TYR A 421 -16.30 15.29 -23.94
C TYR A 421 -17.30 14.89 -22.87
N ASP A 422 -18.57 14.94 -23.19
CA ASP A 422 -19.63 14.51 -22.30
C ASP A 422 -19.89 13.03 -22.52
N ASP A 423 -20.23 12.34 -21.41
CA ASP A 423 -20.81 11.00 -21.41
C ASP A 423 -19.89 9.90 -21.97
N LEU A 424 -18.56 10.02 -21.72
CA LEU A 424 -17.65 8.90 -21.97
C LEU A 424 -17.97 7.77 -20.99
N LYS A 425 -18.27 6.59 -21.52
CA LYS A 425 -18.66 5.42 -20.73
C LYS A 425 -17.76 4.25 -20.99
N GLN A 426 -17.54 3.46 -19.95
CA GLN A 426 -16.93 2.15 -20.11
C GLN A 426 -17.55 1.14 -19.16
N VAL A 427 -17.68 -0.08 -19.68
CA VAL A 427 -18.20 -1.23 -18.95
C VAL A 427 -17.16 -2.34 -19.02
N THR A 428 -16.71 -2.83 -17.86
CA THR A 428 -15.81 -3.97 -17.79
C THR A 428 -16.47 -5.10 -17.04
N GLY A 429 -16.53 -6.29 -17.64
CA GLY A 429 -16.97 -7.54 -17.03
C GLY A 429 -15.82 -8.52 -16.94
N GLY A 430 -15.64 -9.19 -15.79
CA GLY A 430 -14.61 -10.19 -15.60
C GLY A 430 -15.13 -11.44 -14.91
N PHE A 431 -14.61 -12.62 -15.31
CA PHE A 431 -14.82 -13.90 -14.63
C PHE A 431 -13.47 -14.50 -14.27
N PHE A 432 -13.33 -14.98 -13.04
CA PHE A 432 -12.07 -15.55 -12.59
C PHE A 432 -12.27 -16.81 -11.75
N ALA A 433 -11.26 -17.67 -11.78
CA ALA A 433 -11.14 -18.82 -10.92
C ALA A 433 -9.69 -18.95 -10.43
N GLN A 434 -9.54 -19.26 -9.16
CA GLN A 434 -8.25 -19.59 -8.57
C GLN A 434 -8.38 -20.84 -7.75
N ASN A 435 -7.39 -21.72 -7.85
CA ASN A 435 -7.31 -22.91 -7.02
C ASN A 435 -5.93 -23.01 -6.39
N ARG A 436 -5.91 -23.25 -5.11
CA ARG A 436 -4.71 -23.51 -4.32
C ARG A 436 -4.75 -24.94 -3.84
N ILE A 437 -3.76 -25.76 -4.22
CA ILE A 437 -3.71 -27.18 -3.98
C ILE A 437 -2.46 -27.52 -3.17
N GLN A 438 -2.64 -28.03 -1.97
CA GLN A 438 -1.56 -28.61 -1.18
C GLN A 438 -1.24 -30.01 -1.72
N LEU A 439 -0.18 -30.12 -2.54
CA LEU A 439 0.23 -31.40 -3.14
C LEU A 439 0.83 -32.35 -2.11
N ASN A 440 1.64 -31.79 -1.18
CA ASN A 440 2.15 -32.49 -0.01
C ASN A 440 2.53 -31.43 1.05
N GLU A 441 3.07 -31.82 2.19
CA GLU A 441 3.42 -30.92 3.31
C GLU A 441 4.36 -29.77 2.91
N ARG A 442 5.16 -29.96 1.86
CA ARG A 442 6.16 -28.98 1.41
C ARG A 442 5.82 -28.28 0.11
N LEU A 443 4.88 -28.81 -0.67
CA LEU A 443 4.63 -28.32 -2.02
C LEU A 443 3.19 -27.85 -2.18
N LEU A 444 3.05 -26.58 -2.55
CA LEU A 444 1.80 -25.89 -2.81
C LEU A 444 1.75 -25.44 -4.26
N LEU A 445 0.70 -25.81 -4.98
CA LEU A 445 0.40 -25.36 -6.34
C LEU A 445 -0.74 -24.34 -6.33
N GLY A 446 -0.54 -23.21 -6.96
CA GLY A 446 -1.57 -22.21 -7.23
C GLY A 446 -1.84 -22.11 -8.73
N LEU A 447 -3.10 -22.19 -9.10
CA LEU A 447 -3.57 -22.01 -10.48
C LEU A 447 -4.58 -20.86 -10.51
N GLY A 448 -4.44 -19.97 -11.46
CA GLY A 448 -5.36 -18.85 -11.68
C GLY A 448 -5.68 -18.68 -13.16
N LEU A 449 -6.92 -18.33 -13.45
CA LEU A 449 -7.38 -18.00 -14.79
C LEU A 449 -8.46 -16.92 -14.67
N ARG A 450 -8.36 -15.90 -15.52
CA ARG A 450 -9.36 -14.84 -15.63
C ARG A 450 -9.62 -14.51 -17.09
N PHE A 451 -10.86 -14.23 -17.40
CA PHE A 451 -11.32 -13.63 -18.65
C PHE A 451 -11.93 -12.26 -18.36
N ASP A 452 -11.52 -11.26 -19.11
CA ASP A 452 -12.06 -9.90 -19.07
C ASP A 452 -12.63 -9.50 -20.43
N TYR A 453 -13.74 -8.78 -20.39
CA TYR A 453 -14.32 -8.10 -21.56
C TYR A 453 -14.61 -6.66 -21.17
N ARG A 454 -14.15 -5.71 -21.99
CA ARG A 454 -14.35 -4.27 -21.80
C ARG A 454 -14.95 -3.67 -23.06
N ASN A 455 -15.96 -2.84 -22.86
CA ASN A 455 -16.56 -2.02 -23.90
C ASN A 455 -16.44 -0.54 -23.53
N VAL A 456 -16.00 0.29 -24.49
CA VAL A 456 -15.81 1.72 -24.32
C VAL A 456 -16.72 2.43 -25.33
N ASP A 457 -17.45 3.45 -24.87
CA ASP A 457 -18.39 4.26 -25.65
C ASP A 457 -18.02 5.74 -25.52
N ARG A 458 -17.95 6.44 -26.62
CA ARG A 458 -17.68 7.88 -26.69
C ARG A 458 -18.97 8.74 -26.69
N GLY A 459 -20.12 8.21 -26.32
CA GLY A 459 -21.38 8.94 -26.31
C GLY A 459 -21.96 9.17 -27.71
N ASN A 460 -22.28 10.42 -28.07
CA ASN A 460 -23.02 10.76 -29.29
C ASN A 460 -22.25 10.52 -30.61
N GLU A 461 -20.96 10.26 -30.58
CA GLU A 461 -20.18 9.88 -31.76
C GLU A 461 -20.03 8.35 -31.78
N PHE A 462 -20.63 7.69 -32.76
CA PHE A 462 -20.68 6.23 -32.97
C PHE A 462 -19.31 5.54 -33.03
N SER A 463 -18.54 5.54 -31.94
CA SER A 463 -17.30 4.77 -31.86
C SER A 463 -17.29 3.90 -30.60
N TYR A 464 -17.69 2.65 -30.80
CA TYR A 464 -17.51 1.60 -29.81
C TYR A 464 -16.18 0.92 -30.00
N LYS A 465 -15.41 0.72 -28.92
CA LYS A 465 -14.25 -0.14 -28.94
C LYS A 465 -14.38 -1.19 -27.87
N SER A 466 -14.13 -2.44 -28.24
CA SER A 466 -14.19 -3.56 -27.31
C SER A 466 -12.83 -4.24 -27.20
N PHE A 467 -12.48 -4.66 -26.01
CA PHE A 467 -11.27 -5.40 -25.72
C PHE A 467 -11.62 -6.66 -24.96
N SER A 468 -10.85 -7.73 -25.17
CA SER A 468 -10.95 -8.94 -24.36
C SER A 468 -9.57 -9.51 -24.10
N ASP A 469 -9.37 -10.10 -22.93
CA ASP A 469 -8.11 -10.73 -22.55
C ASP A 469 -8.33 -11.94 -21.65
N VAL A 470 -7.35 -12.88 -21.71
CA VAL A 470 -7.26 -14.04 -20.82
C VAL A 470 -5.95 -13.97 -20.07
N SER A 471 -6.02 -14.00 -18.75
CA SER A 471 -4.87 -13.86 -17.84
C SER A 471 -4.66 -15.15 -17.02
N PRO A 472 -3.83 -16.09 -17.50
CA PRO A 472 -3.43 -17.28 -16.74
C PRO A 472 -2.33 -16.95 -15.72
N LYS A 473 -2.29 -17.74 -14.63
CA LYS A 473 -1.21 -17.73 -13.64
C LYS A 473 -0.97 -19.12 -13.08
N ILE A 474 0.30 -19.48 -12.93
CA ILE A 474 0.75 -20.71 -12.27
C ILE A 474 1.79 -20.30 -11.22
N ASN A 475 1.59 -20.77 -10.01
CA ASN A 475 2.52 -20.59 -8.91
C ASN A 475 2.91 -21.91 -8.29
N LEU A 476 4.16 -22.06 -7.92
CA LEU A 476 4.66 -23.22 -7.18
C LEU A 476 5.41 -22.68 -5.94
N THR A 477 4.94 -23.08 -4.76
CA THR A 477 5.61 -22.76 -3.49
C THR A 477 6.20 -24.04 -2.90
N PHE A 478 7.50 -24.03 -2.64
CA PHE A 478 8.23 -25.13 -2.01
C PHE A 478 8.74 -24.69 -0.63
N LYS A 479 8.20 -25.28 0.42
CA LYS A 479 8.68 -25.13 1.80
C LYS A 479 9.87 -26.03 2.00
N ARG A 480 11.08 -25.46 2.09
CA ARG A 480 12.30 -26.21 2.39
C ARG A 480 12.28 -26.71 3.83
N ASP A 481 11.89 -25.82 4.74
CA ASP A 481 11.72 -26.04 6.18
C ASP A 481 10.66 -25.09 6.71
N ASN A 482 10.42 -25.07 8.02
CA ASN A 482 9.41 -24.19 8.65
C ASN A 482 9.71 -22.68 8.51
N PHE A 483 10.93 -22.31 8.09
CA PHE A 483 11.40 -20.93 8.03
C PHE A 483 11.77 -20.47 6.63
N SER A 484 11.91 -21.40 5.67
CA SER A 484 12.46 -21.10 4.35
C SER A 484 11.52 -21.58 3.26
N THR A 485 11.20 -20.67 2.34
CA THR A 485 10.25 -20.92 1.25
C THR A 485 10.83 -20.46 -0.08
N TRP A 486 10.71 -21.29 -1.11
CA TRP A 486 10.93 -20.92 -2.50
C TRP A 486 9.59 -20.73 -3.19
N ASN A 487 9.46 -19.65 -3.98
CA ASN A 487 8.31 -19.40 -4.81
C ASN A 487 8.73 -19.23 -6.27
N PHE A 488 7.96 -19.83 -7.17
CA PHE A 488 8.09 -19.72 -8.61
C PHE A 488 6.74 -19.31 -9.17
N ALA A 489 6.70 -18.32 -10.07
CA ALA A 489 5.47 -17.90 -10.72
C ALA A 489 5.68 -17.63 -12.21
N LEU A 490 4.73 -18.10 -13.01
CA LEU A 490 4.52 -17.71 -14.39
C LEU A 490 3.16 -17.03 -14.50
N SER A 491 3.11 -15.87 -15.07
CA SER A 491 1.87 -15.08 -15.12
C SER A 491 1.80 -14.22 -16.37
N LYS A 492 0.57 -14.03 -16.87
CA LYS A 492 0.24 -13.01 -17.84
C LYS A 492 -0.57 -11.90 -17.17
N GLY A 493 -0.28 -10.65 -17.50
CA GLY A 493 -1.04 -9.48 -17.14
C GLY A 493 -1.36 -8.65 -18.37
N PHE A 494 -2.35 -7.77 -18.26
CA PHE A 494 -2.74 -6.86 -19.34
C PHE A 494 -3.23 -5.52 -18.81
N ARG A 495 -3.26 -4.53 -19.71
CA ARG A 495 -3.86 -3.22 -19.49
C ARG A 495 -4.57 -2.76 -20.77
N SER A 496 -5.83 -2.40 -20.65
CA SER A 496 -6.55 -1.72 -21.73
C SER A 496 -6.22 -0.22 -21.73
N PRO A 497 -6.23 0.44 -22.90
CA PRO A 497 -6.06 1.89 -22.99
C PRO A 497 -7.06 2.63 -22.13
N SER A 498 -6.66 3.73 -21.48
CA SER A 498 -7.56 4.61 -20.72
C SER A 498 -8.45 5.45 -21.64
N LEU A 499 -9.52 6.06 -21.10
CA LEU A 499 -10.36 6.98 -21.85
C LEU A 499 -9.56 8.16 -22.42
N SER A 500 -8.62 8.69 -21.62
CA SER A 500 -7.75 9.77 -22.07
C SER A 500 -6.81 9.34 -23.19
N GLU A 501 -6.22 8.16 -23.15
CA GLU A 501 -5.35 7.66 -24.22
C GLU A 501 -6.13 7.41 -25.52
N LEU A 502 -7.39 7.02 -25.42
CA LEU A 502 -8.25 6.79 -26.60
C LEU A 502 -8.78 8.09 -27.22
N PHE A 503 -9.23 9.05 -26.39
CA PHE A 503 -10.14 10.11 -26.84
C PHE A 503 -9.68 11.52 -26.50
N LEU A 504 -8.65 11.74 -25.67
CA LEU A 504 -8.21 13.07 -25.31
C LEU A 504 -7.85 13.88 -26.56
N GLN A 505 -8.36 15.09 -26.67
CA GLN A 505 -7.92 16.09 -27.64
C GLN A 505 -7.68 17.39 -26.88
N TYR A 506 -6.47 17.86 -26.92
CA TYR A 506 -6.08 19.13 -26.34
C TYR A 506 -5.41 19.97 -27.42
N GLU A 507 -6.00 21.10 -27.73
CA GLU A 507 -5.46 22.09 -28.66
C GLU A 507 -4.93 23.26 -27.85
N SER A 508 -3.62 23.42 -27.84
CA SER A 508 -2.96 24.58 -27.23
C SER A 508 -2.82 25.70 -28.24
N ASP A 509 -3.13 26.90 -27.88
CA ASP A 509 -2.87 28.09 -28.70
C ASP A 509 -1.36 28.30 -28.97
N TYR A 510 -0.50 27.56 -28.26
CA TYR A 510 0.97 27.55 -28.42
C TYR A 510 1.51 26.39 -29.25
N GLY A 511 0.66 25.59 -29.90
CA GLY A 511 1.04 24.61 -30.91
C GLY A 511 1.38 23.21 -30.43
N LEU A 512 1.35 22.92 -29.13
CA LEU A 512 1.48 21.56 -28.59
C LEU A 512 0.09 20.93 -28.45
N ASN A 513 -0.40 20.34 -29.51
CA ASN A 513 -1.67 19.63 -29.51
C ASN A 513 -1.46 18.19 -29.07
N THR A 514 -2.30 17.69 -28.16
CA THR A 514 -2.31 16.28 -27.74
C THR A 514 -3.54 15.60 -28.31
N GLN A 515 -3.34 14.45 -28.95
CA GLN A 515 -4.42 13.69 -29.57
C GLN A 515 -4.43 12.25 -29.04
N GLY A 516 -5.59 11.81 -28.54
CA GLY A 516 -5.85 10.40 -28.24
C GLY A 516 -5.91 9.57 -29.53
N ASN A 517 -5.73 8.27 -29.37
CA ASN A 517 -5.72 7.33 -30.49
C ASN A 517 -6.75 6.21 -30.28
N PRO A 518 -7.88 6.23 -30.99
CA PRO A 518 -8.89 5.17 -30.89
C PRO A 518 -8.40 3.80 -31.40
N ASN A 519 -7.28 3.74 -32.10
CA ASN A 519 -6.73 2.49 -32.66
C ASN A 519 -5.80 1.74 -31.68
N LEU A 520 -5.59 2.25 -30.47
CA LEU A 520 -4.75 1.60 -29.48
C LEU A 520 -5.26 0.18 -29.13
N GLU A 521 -4.32 -0.76 -29.03
CA GLU A 521 -4.56 -2.11 -28.55
C GLU A 521 -4.12 -2.26 -27.07
N PRO A 522 -4.61 -3.29 -26.35
CA PRO A 522 -4.20 -3.55 -24.96
C PRO A 522 -2.72 -3.90 -24.87
N GLU A 523 -2.05 -3.37 -23.84
CA GLU A 523 -0.71 -3.81 -23.46
C GLU A 523 -0.77 -5.20 -22.82
N GLN A 524 0.25 -6.01 -23.05
CA GLN A 524 0.39 -7.32 -22.43
C GLN A 524 1.73 -7.45 -21.71
N LEU A 525 1.75 -8.26 -20.65
CA LEU A 525 2.94 -8.58 -19.88
C LEU A 525 3.01 -10.09 -19.64
N TYR A 526 4.15 -10.68 -19.96
CA TYR A 526 4.50 -12.05 -19.61
C TYR A 526 5.61 -12.02 -18.56
N GLY A 527 5.36 -12.63 -17.41
CA GLY A 527 6.25 -12.57 -16.25
C GLY A 527 6.70 -13.92 -15.72
N LEU A 528 7.99 -14.01 -15.41
CA LEU A 528 8.61 -15.07 -14.64
C LEU A 528 9.17 -14.46 -13.35
N ASP A 529 8.82 -15.05 -12.21
CA ASP A 529 9.27 -14.65 -10.88
C ASP A 529 9.84 -15.85 -10.12
N ILE A 530 10.93 -15.63 -9.42
CA ILE A 530 11.54 -16.60 -8.50
C ILE A 530 11.90 -15.88 -7.22
N SER A 531 11.48 -16.38 -6.06
CA SER A 531 11.96 -15.86 -4.77
C SER A 531 12.37 -16.95 -3.80
N PHE A 532 13.22 -16.52 -2.90
CA PHE A 532 13.55 -17.23 -1.69
C PHE A 532 13.29 -16.32 -0.49
N ASP A 533 12.45 -16.77 0.42
CA ASP A 533 12.09 -16.06 1.63
C ASP A 533 12.53 -16.88 2.84
N ARG A 534 13.21 -16.23 3.79
CA ARG A 534 13.53 -16.81 5.08
C ARG A 534 13.06 -15.89 6.20
N SER A 535 12.13 -16.40 6.99
CA SER A 535 11.60 -15.73 8.18
C SER A 535 11.75 -16.69 9.36
N ASN A 536 12.83 -16.55 10.10
CA ASN A 536 13.04 -17.29 11.34
C ASN A 536 12.55 -16.42 12.51
N LYS A 537 12.11 -17.02 13.62
CA LYS A 537 11.99 -16.32 14.91
C LYS A 537 13.33 -15.79 15.44
N SER A 538 14.45 -16.16 14.80
CA SER A 538 15.75 -15.54 15.00
C SER A 538 15.75 -14.11 14.45
N ASP A 539 16.68 -13.32 14.92
CA ASP A 539 16.83 -11.90 14.68
C ASP A 539 17.04 -11.49 13.21
N LEU A 540 17.15 -12.45 12.26
CA LEU A 540 17.42 -12.20 10.85
C LEU A 540 16.29 -12.75 9.95
N THR A 541 15.61 -11.85 9.25
CA THR A 541 14.65 -12.16 8.20
C THR A 541 15.17 -11.59 6.87
N TYR A 542 15.12 -12.38 5.80
CA TYR A 542 15.53 -11.88 4.49
C TYR A 542 14.74 -12.53 3.36
N SER A 543 14.57 -11.76 2.29
CA SER A 543 14.02 -12.21 1.03
C SER A 543 14.94 -11.83 -0.12
N VAL A 544 15.06 -12.72 -1.10
CA VAL A 544 15.75 -12.46 -2.36
C VAL A 544 14.82 -12.89 -3.48
N SER A 545 14.60 -12.01 -4.45
CA SER A 545 13.78 -12.31 -5.62
C SER A 545 14.45 -11.87 -6.91
N THR A 546 14.24 -12.63 -7.97
CA THR A 546 14.62 -12.26 -9.33
C THR A 546 13.41 -12.39 -10.23
N PHE A 547 13.36 -11.56 -11.25
CA PHE A 547 12.25 -11.52 -12.19
C PHE A 547 12.72 -11.23 -13.60
N TYR A 548 11.91 -11.70 -14.57
CA TYR A 548 12.04 -11.34 -15.97
C TYR A 548 10.64 -11.08 -16.53
N TYR A 549 10.43 -9.89 -17.12
CA TYR A 549 9.17 -9.44 -17.69
C TYR A 549 9.38 -9.04 -19.14
N LYS A 550 8.46 -9.47 -20.01
CA LYS A 550 8.33 -8.99 -21.38
C LYS A 550 7.01 -8.28 -21.53
N TYR A 551 7.06 -7.01 -21.89
CA TYR A 551 5.90 -6.20 -22.23
C TYR A 551 5.78 -6.16 -23.76
N GLU A 552 4.56 -6.29 -24.26
CA GLU A 552 4.20 -6.16 -25.67
C GLU A 552 3.18 -5.05 -25.82
N ASP A 553 3.25 -4.32 -26.93
CA ASP A 553 2.33 -3.23 -27.30
C ASP A 553 2.22 -2.12 -26.25
N MET A 554 3.32 -1.77 -25.57
CA MET A 554 3.28 -0.69 -24.57
C MET A 554 2.82 0.62 -25.20
N ILE A 555 1.84 1.27 -24.52
CA ILE A 555 1.29 2.56 -24.92
C ILE A 555 2.17 3.67 -24.38
N ASP A 556 2.65 4.51 -25.29
CA ASP A 556 3.46 5.67 -24.97
C ASP A 556 3.01 6.91 -25.72
N PHE A 557 3.25 8.10 -25.15
CA PHE A 557 2.99 9.37 -25.82
C PHE A 557 4.22 9.78 -26.63
N VAL A 558 4.06 9.80 -27.94
CA VAL A 558 5.10 10.23 -28.87
C VAL A 558 4.98 11.73 -29.08
N TYR A 559 6.05 12.44 -28.77
CA TYR A 559 6.10 13.87 -28.98
C TYR A 559 6.23 14.18 -30.48
N GLY A 560 5.32 15.02 -30.95
CA GLY A 560 5.22 15.40 -32.35
C GLY A 560 4.21 16.52 -32.52
N LEU A 561 3.77 16.73 -33.75
CA LEU A 561 2.73 17.69 -34.10
C LEU A 561 1.58 16.93 -34.79
N PRO A 562 0.60 16.44 -33.99
CA PRO A 562 0.38 16.52 -32.54
C PRO A 562 1.18 15.49 -31.72
N VAL A 563 1.18 15.62 -30.35
CA VAL A 563 1.56 14.55 -29.42
C VAL A 563 0.48 13.48 -29.46
N ILE A 564 0.83 12.24 -29.76
CA ILE A 564 -0.14 11.14 -29.94
C ILE A 564 0.21 9.90 -29.12
N ALA A 565 -0.79 9.23 -28.58
CA ALA A 565 -0.62 7.94 -27.91
C ALA A 565 -0.51 6.79 -28.94
N LEU A 566 0.54 5.97 -28.86
CA LEU A 566 0.79 4.85 -29.79
C LEU A 566 1.19 3.59 -29.01
N ASN A 567 0.82 2.40 -29.51
CA ASN A 567 1.45 1.15 -29.14
C ASN A 567 2.84 1.11 -29.82
N ARG A 568 3.88 1.34 -29.06
CA ARG A 568 5.19 1.61 -29.65
C ARG A 568 6.21 0.52 -29.45
N SER A 569 6.27 -0.06 -28.25
CA SER A 569 7.46 -0.78 -27.84
C SER A 569 7.18 -2.13 -27.21
N ASP A 570 8.01 -3.09 -27.56
CA ASP A 570 8.26 -4.29 -26.78
C ASP A 570 9.38 -3.98 -25.78
N ILE A 571 9.10 -4.11 -24.50
CA ILE A 571 10.04 -3.80 -23.43
C ILE A 571 10.39 -5.06 -22.66
N SER A 572 11.66 -5.25 -22.32
CA SER A 572 12.11 -6.25 -21.36
C SER A 572 12.52 -5.58 -20.04
N SER A 573 12.09 -6.14 -18.95
CA SER A 573 12.50 -5.73 -17.60
C SER A 573 13.00 -6.94 -16.82
N CYS A 574 14.19 -6.87 -16.25
CA CYS A 574 14.73 -7.90 -15.38
C CYS A 574 15.45 -7.31 -14.19
N GLY A 575 15.53 -8.06 -13.11
CA GLY A 575 16.18 -7.54 -11.92
C GLY A 575 16.32 -8.52 -10.77
N LEU A 576 16.96 -7.99 -9.73
CA LEU A 576 17.20 -8.64 -8.45
C LEU A 576 16.75 -7.72 -7.33
N GLU A 577 15.95 -8.23 -6.41
CA GLU A 577 15.53 -7.52 -5.20
C GLU A 577 15.98 -8.30 -3.97
N THR A 578 16.48 -7.59 -2.98
CA THR A 578 16.87 -8.16 -1.68
C THR A 578 16.31 -7.29 -0.57
N ASN A 579 15.64 -7.89 0.41
CA ASN A 579 15.22 -7.22 1.62
C ASN A 579 15.78 -7.99 2.83
N ILE A 580 16.36 -7.28 3.76
CA ILE A 580 16.95 -7.82 4.98
C ILE A 580 16.43 -7.01 6.16
N SER A 581 15.92 -7.69 7.18
CA SER A 581 15.61 -7.10 8.47
C SER A 581 16.37 -7.88 9.55
N TYR A 582 17.20 -7.17 10.30
CA TYR A 582 18.08 -7.76 11.29
C TYR A 582 17.96 -7.05 12.63
N ARG A 583 17.49 -7.78 13.62
CA ARG A 583 17.50 -7.34 15.02
C ARG A 583 18.88 -7.65 15.60
N ILE A 584 19.75 -6.63 15.68
CA ILE A 584 21.12 -6.78 16.21
C ILE A 584 21.07 -7.14 17.70
N ASN A 585 20.16 -6.51 18.43
CA ASN A 585 19.81 -6.80 19.83
C ASN A 585 18.45 -6.19 20.16
N SER A 586 18.03 -6.21 21.45
CA SER A 586 16.74 -5.65 21.89
C SER A 586 16.53 -4.17 21.53
N ASN A 587 17.62 -3.42 21.34
CA ASN A 587 17.56 -1.97 21.13
C ASN A 587 17.83 -1.56 19.67
N PHE A 588 18.55 -2.37 18.89
CA PHE A 588 18.97 -2.01 17.53
C PHE A 588 18.35 -2.93 16.48
N ASN A 589 17.66 -2.32 15.52
CA ASN A 589 17.16 -2.97 14.32
C ASN A 589 17.78 -2.31 13.07
N LEU A 590 18.17 -3.13 12.10
CA LEU A 590 18.65 -2.74 10.78
C LEU A 590 17.71 -3.26 9.72
N ASP A 591 17.19 -2.37 8.87
CA ASP A 591 16.49 -2.73 7.64
C ASP A 591 17.32 -2.33 6.43
N LEU A 592 17.37 -3.18 5.41
CA LEU A 592 18.04 -2.93 4.16
C LEU A 592 17.23 -3.50 3.00
N GLY A 593 16.96 -2.68 1.98
CA GLY A 593 16.34 -3.08 0.73
C GLY A 593 17.23 -2.65 -0.43
N TYR A 594 17.61 -3.59 -1.30
CA TYR A 594 18.37 -3.31 -2.51
C TYR A 594 17.61 -3.83 -3.73
N THR A 595 17.59 -3.02 -4.79
CA THR A 595 17.00 -3.38 -6.08
C THR A 595 18.00 -3.07 -7.19
N TYR A 596 18.29 -4.08 -7.99
CA TYR A 596 18.89 -3.93 -9.31
C TYR A 596 17.79 -4.11 -10.35
N LEU A 597 17.67 -3.15 -11.26
CA LEU A 597 16.67 -3.13 -12.32
C LEU A 597 17.34 -2.81 -13.64
N ARG A 598 17.05 -3.59 -14.66
CA ARG A 598 17.42 -3.28 -16.04
C ARG A 598 16.19 -3.34 -16.92
N VAL A 599 15.88 -2.24 -17.60
CA VAL A 599 14.77 -2.12 -18.53
C VAL A 599 15.32 -1.72 -19.88
N ASN A 600 14.96 -2.45 -20.92
CA ASN A 600 15.42 -2.17 -22.28
C ASN A 600 14.23 -2.21 -23.24
N ASP A 601 14.20 -1.31 -24.19
CA ASP A 601 13.42 -1.47 -25.42
C ASP A 601 14.05 -2.60 -26.24
N ILE A 602 13.24 -3.54 -26.74
CA ILE A 602 13.73 -4.68 -27.52
C ILE A 602 13.95 -4.29 -28.96
N ASN A 603 13.17 -3.34 -29.47
CA ASN A 603 13.12 -2.94 -30.87
C ASN A 603 13.97 -1.71 -31.17
N ASN A 604 14.25 -0.88 -30.15
CA ASN A 604 14.98 0.37 -30.27
C ASN A 604 16.18 0.42 -29.33
N THR A 605 17.11 1.33 -29.61
CA THR A 605 18.29 1.57 -28.76
C THR A 605 18.05 2.68 -27.73
N ASP A 606 16.92 3.35 -27.80
CA ASP A 606 16.61 4.46 -26.92
C ASP A 606 16.42 3.98 -25.47
N PRO A 607 16.99 4.65 -24.47
CA PRO A 607 16.82 4.28 -23.09
C PRO A 607 15.39 4.50 -22.63
N ILE A 608 14.95 3.68 -21.69
CA ILE A 608 13.66 3.87 -21.03
C ILE A 608 13.85 4.88 -19.91
N LEU A 609 13.08 5.97 -19.96
CA LEU A 609 13.29 7.14 -19.11
C LEU A 609 12.88 6.92 -17.65
N TYR A 610 13.52 7.68 -16.73
CA TYR A 610 13.20 7.74 -15.30
C TYR A 610 13.21 6.39 -14.56
N ARG A 611 14.17 5.51 -14.92
CA ARG A 611 14.35 4.21 -14.27
C ARG A 611 15.79 4.03 -13.78
N PRO A 612 16.06 4.26 -12.50
CA PRO A 612 17.38 4.04 -11.95
C PRO A 612 17.70 2.55 -11.93
N ASN A 613 18.90 2.17 -12.39
CA ASN A 613 19.34 0.78 -12.40
C ASN A 613 19.57 0.24 -10.98
N HIS A 614 19.99 1.09 -10.04
CA HIS A 614 20.30 0.71 -8.67
C HIS A 614 19.52 1.57 -7.69
N LYS A 615 18.84 0.93 -6.76
CA LYS A 615 18.18 1.57 -5.63
C LYS A 615 18.55 0.85 -4.34
N LEU A 616 18.96 1.62 -3.33
CA LEU A 616 19.24 1.13 -1.99
C LEU A 616 18.46 1.96 -0.98
N VAL A 617 17.72 1.29 -0.13
CA VAL A 617 17.06 1.89 1.04
C VAL A 617 17.56 1.18 2.28
N SER A 618 17.93 1.93 3.30
CA SER A 618 18.38 1.37 4.56
C SER A 618 17.95 2.22 5.73
N SER A 619 17.79 1.59 6.88
CA SER A 619 17.50 2.30 8.11
C SER A 619 18.06 1.57 9.32
N VAL A 620 18.50 2.35 10.30
CA VAL A 620 18.89 1.88 11.62
C VAL A 620 17.93 2.50 12.62
N LYS A 621 17.24 1.67 13.38
CA LYS A 621 16.37 2.07 14.49
C LYS A 621 17.05 1.68 15.79
N TYR A 622 17.23 2.65 16.67
CA TYR A 622 17.59 2.48 18.07
C TYR A 622 16.40 2.81 18.95
N LYS A 623 15.99 1.89 19.82
CA LYS A 623 14.93 2.12 20.81
C LYS A 623 15.43 1.70 22.19
N SER A 624 15.29 2.61 23.16
CA SER A 624 15.63 2.35 24.57
C SER A 624 14.65 3.07 25.47
N ASN A 625 13.92 2.33 26.30
CA ASN A 625 12.85 2.87 27.14
C ASN A 625 11.91 3.77 26.30
N ASN A 626 11.82 5.05 26.65
CA ASN A 626 10.93 6.04 26.08
C ASN A 626 11.53 6.78 24.87
N ILE A 627 12.75 6.44 24.43
CA ILE A 627 13.46 7.14 23.36
C ILE A 627 13.60 6.22 22.15
N SER A 628 13.31 6.77 20.97
CA SER A 628 13.56 6.10 19.69
C SER A 628 14.28 7.04 18.73
N HIS A 629 15.30 6.53 18.05
CA HIS A 629 16.03 7.23 17.01
C HIS A 629 16.05 6.37 15.74
N ILE A 630 15.71 6.96 14.61
CA ILE A 630 15.77 6.30 13.30
C ILE A 630 16.58 7.18 12.36
N ILE A 631 17.60 6.60 11.76
CA ILE A 631 18.31 7.18 10.63
C ILE A 631 17.99 6.33 9.42
N SER A 632 17.50 6.94 8.37
CA SER A 632 17.23 6.27 7.10
C SER A 632 18.05 6.88 5.97
N MET A 633 18.46 6.04 5.03
CA MET A 633 19.17 6.42 3.83
C MET A 633 18.48 5.87 2.61
N ARG A 634 18.38 6.67 1.57
CA ARG A 634 17.95 6.29 0.23
C ARG A 634 18.99 6.68 -0.79
N PHE A 635 19.42 5.72 -1.58
CA PHE A 635 20.26 5.92 -2.76
C PHE A 635 19.52 5.46 -4.01
N GLN A 636 19.66 6.19 -5.09
CA GLN A 636 19.33 5.77 -6.44
C GLN A 636 20.44 6.20 -7.41
N SER A 637 20.72 5.35 -8.41
CA SER A 637 21.68 5.67 -9.45
C SER A 637 21.15 6.77 -10.39
N GLU A 638 21.98 7.17 -11.34
CA GLU A 638 21.58 8.00 -12.48
C GLU A 638 20.37 7.38 -13.21
N GLN A 639 19.59 8.23 -13.84
CA GLN A 639 18.47 7.84 -14.68
C GLN A 639 18.37 8.78 -15.88
N ASP A 640 18.05 8.20 -17.03
CA ASP A 640 17.91 8.95 -18.26
C ASP A 640 16.59 9.75 -18.26
N TYR A 641 16.62 10.94 -18.83
CA TYR A 641 15.44 11.76 -19.08
C TYR A 641 15.54 12.44 -20.45
N GLN A 642 14.40 12.85 -20.97
CA GLN A 642 14.32 13.61 -22.22
C GLN A 642 14.24 15.10 -21.88
N ASP A 643 15.18 15.91 -22.42
CA ASP A 643 15.25 17.36 -22.19
C ASP A 643 14.31 18.11 -23.14
N PHE A 644 13.07 18.29 -22.71
CA PHE A 644 12.04 19.02 -23.46
C PHE A 644 12.32 20.53 -23.60
N LEU A 645 13.24 21.08 -22.82
CA LEU A 645 13.60 22.49 -22.85
C LEU A 645 14.80 22.78 -23.73
N SER A 646 15.48 21.73 -24.23
CA SER A 646 16.61 21.89 -25.12
C SER A 646 16.22 22.52 -26.46
N ASP A 647 17.06 23.44 -26.95
CA ASP A 647 16.98 23.96 -28.32
C ASP A 647 17.47 22.94 -29.35
N GLU A 648 18.24 21.94 -28.91
CA GLU A 648 18.76 20.84 -29.72
C GLU A 648 17.69 19.76 -29.88
N ARG A 649 16.81 19.94 -30.88
CA ARG A 649 15.79 18.97 -31.23
C ARG A 649 15.88 18.54 -32.68
N GLU A 650 15.66 17.25 -32.91
CA GLU A 650 15.64 16.69 -34.27
C GLU A 650 14.19 16.40 -34.68
N TYR A 651 13.93 16.53 -35.97
CA TYR A 651 12.63 16.26 -36.58
C TYR A 651 12.72 15.03 -37.49
N GLU A 652 11.99 13.96 -37.13
CA GLU A 652 11.88 12.77 -37.95
C GLU A 652 10.42 12.64 -38.42
N GLY A 653 10.15 13.20 -39.63
CA GLY A 653 8.78 13.34 -40.12
C GLY A 653 7.96 14.31 -39.27
N SER A 654 6.89 13.81 -38.64
CA SER A 654 6.08 14.58 -37.67
C SER A 654 6.53 14.39 -36.20
N GLU A 655 7.47 13.50 -35.95
CA GLU A 655 8.01 13.24 -34.62
C GLU A 655 9.10 14.24 -34.24
N ILE A 656 9.11 14.69 -32.99
CA ILE A 656 10.14 15.56 -32.44
C ILE A 656 10.94 14.75 -31.44
N LYS A 657 12.23 14.59 -31.70
CA LYS A 657 13.19 13.94 -30.79
C LYS A 657 13.95 15.01 -30.03
N PHE A 658 13.87 14.93 -28.73
CA PHE A 658 14.64 15.77 -27.81
C PHE A 658 15.87 15.02 -27.32
N PRO A 659 16.96 15.70 -26.97
CA PRO A 659 18.15 15.07 -26.41
C PRO A 659 17.83 14.25 -25.17
N ILE A 660 18.55 13.14 -25.01
CA ILE A 660 18.49 12.30 -23.82
C ILE A 660 19.68 12.65 -22.94
N GLU A 661 19.40 13.04 -21.72
CA GLU A 661 20.38 13.40 -20.70
C GLU A 661 20.21 12.56 -19.44
N GLN A 662 21.06 12.78 -18.44
CA GLN A 662 21.06 12.00 -17.19
C GLN A 662 20.88 12.86 -15.95
N LEU A 663 19.86 12.55 -15.16
CA LEU A 663 19.75 13.00 -13.79
C LEU A 663 20.84 12.36 -12.94
N LYS A 664 21.52 13.18 -12.14
CA LYS A 664 22.62 12.74 -11.27
C LYS A 664 22.15 11.74 -10.19
N PRO A 665 23.06 10.85 -9.74
CA PRO A 665 22.77 9.95 -8.63
C PRO A 665 22.34 10.71 -7.37
N LEU A 666 21.37 10.16 -6.67
CA LEU A 666 20.77 10.77 -5.50
C LEU A 666 21.01 9.93 -4.25
N THR A 667 21.56 10.56 -3.20
CA THR A 667 21.62 9.99 -1.84
C THR A 667 20.99 10.96 -0.87
N LEU A 668 19.99 10.51 -0.12
CA LEU A 668 19.30 11.31 0.89
C LEU A 668 19.35 10.58 2.24
N PHE A 669 19.51 11.35 3.29
CA PHE A 669 19.44 10.88 4.67
C PHE A 669 18.31 11.62 5.40
N ASN A 670 17.54 10.87 6.19
CA ASN A 670 16.53 11.44 7.07
C ASN A 670 16.76 10.94 8.50
N TYR A 671 16.30 11.72 9.45
CA TYR A 671 16.35 11.41 10.87
C TYR A 671 14.96 11.59 11.49
N VAL A 672 14.58 10.65 12.36
CA VAL A 672 13.41 10.77 13.24
C VAL A 672 13.85 10.45 14.67
N GLY A 673 13.62 11.39 15.56
CA GLY A 673 13.79 11.20 17.01
C GLY A 673 12.44 11.31 17.69
N SER A 674 12.06 10.31 18.49
CA SER A 674 10.80 10.27 19.21
C SER A 674 11.02 10.08 20.70
N TYR A 675 10.17 10.72 21.51
CA TYR A 675 10.14 10.59 22.95
C TYR A 675 8.71 10.31 23.43
N GLU A 676 8.52 9.20 24.12
CA GLU A 676 7.27 8.82 24.77
C GLU A 676 7.21 9.49 26.15
N LEU A 677 6.42 10.55 26.28
CA LEU A 677 6.24 11.30 27.55
C LEU A 677 5.51 10.42 28.58
N THR A 678 4.50 9.73 28.12
CA THR A 678 3.71 8.72 28.84
C THR A 678 3.40 7.56 27.89
N ASN A 679 2.71 6.54 28.33
CA ASN A 679 2.24 5.45 27.46
C ASN A 679 1.23 5.95 26.40
N SER A 680 0.68 7.14 26.56
CA SER A 680 -0.35 7.73 25.71
C SER A 680 0.08 9.01 25.01
N ASP A 681 1.25 9.57 25.32
CA ASP A 681 1.74 10.83 24.77
C ASP A 681 3.12 10.68 24.13
N LYS A 682 3.27 11.06 22.87
CA LYS A 682 4.51 10.96 22.10
C LYS A 682 4.82 12.28 21.41
N ILE A 683 6.07 12.71 21.46
CA ILE A 683 6.61 13.81 20.66
C ILE A 683 7.64 13.23 19.68
N SER A 684 7.59 13.67 18.43
CA SER A 684 8.56 13.25 17.41
C SER A 684 9.06 14.44 16.61
N LEU A 685 10.39 14.51 16.45
CA LEU A 685 11.06 15.45 15.55
C LEU A 685 11.56 14.68 14.34
N LYS A 686 11.20 15.11 13.16
CA LYS A 686 11.71 14.61 11.89
C LYS A 686 12.54 15.67 11.18
N ILE A 687 13.66 15.25 10.62
CA ILE A 687 14.52 16.04 9.74
C ILE A 687 14.64 15.28 8.43
N SER A 688 14.05 15.82 7.38
CA SER A 688 14.16 15.26 6.02
C SER A 688 15.30 15.96 5.28
N ASN A 689 15.97 15.22 4.40
CA ASN A 689 17.14 15.69 3.64
C ASN A 689 18.20 16.32 4.58
N LEU A 690 18.69 15.52 5.52
CA LEU A 690 19.55 15.95 6.64
C LEU A 690 20.76 16.79 6.19
N PHE A 691 21.34 16.52 5.02
CA PHE A 691 22.52 17.19 4.49
C PHE A 691 22.21 18.33 3.51
N ASP A 692 20.94 18.72 3.38
CA ASP A 692 20.46 19.83 2.53
C ASP A 692 20.87 19.70 1.07
N LYS A 693 20.81 18.48 0.54
CA LYS A 693 21.15 18.23 -0.86
C LYS A 693 20.09 18.84 -1.79
N GLN A 694 20.53 19.62 -2.78
CA GLN A 694 19.65 20.03 -3.87
C GLN A 694 19.45 18.86 -4.82
N TYR A 695 18.20 18.55 -5.15
CA TYR A 695 17.87 17.39 -5.98
C TYR A 695 16.53 17.53 -6.67
N GLU A 696 16.37 16.76 -7.72
CA GLU A 696 15.14 16.59 -8.49
C GLU A 696 14.84 15.11 -8.63
N LEU A 697 13.56 14.78 -8.71
CA LEU A 697 13.08 13.43 -9.09
C LEU A 697 12.66 13.39 -10.55
N ILE A 698 12.25 14.52 -11.04
CA ILE A 698 11.91 14.83 -12.43
C ILE A 698 12.70 16.09 -12.78
N GLN A 699 13.32 16.12 -13.94
CA GLN A 699 14.08 17.27 -14.42
C GLN A 699 13.24 18.55 -14.37
N ASP A 700 13.85 19.64 -13.93
CA ASP A 700 13.26 20.97 -13.78
C ASP A 700 12.14 21.08 -12.72
N PHE A 701 12.01 20.06 -11.86
CA PHE A 701 11.10 20.09 -10.71
C PHE A 701 11.90 19.94 -9.41
N PRO A 702 12.52 21.02 -8.92
CA PRO A 702 13.32 20.98 -7.70
C PRO A 702 12.48 20.54 -6.50
N MET A 703 13.05 19.66 -5.71
CA MET A 703 12.48 19.10 -4.50
C MET A 703 12.97 19.85 -3.25
N PRO A 704 12.25 19.78 -2.11
CA PRO A 704 12.63 20.50 -0.90
C PRO A 704 14.04 20.19 -0.43
N GLY A 705 14.78 21.22 -0.02
CA GLY A 705 15.99 21.09 0.76
C GLY A 705 15.73 20.50 2.15
N ARG A 706 16.65 20.70 3.10
CA ARG A 706 16.44 20.23 4.47
C ARG A 706 15.20 20.87 5.07
N ASN A 707 14.32 20.03 5.62
CA ASN A 707 13.06 20.48 6.24
C ASN A 707 12.81 19.72 7.55
N PHE A 708 11.99 20.31 8.39
CA PHE A 708 11.73 19.86 9.75
C PHE A 708 10.23 19.70 9.96
N SER A 709 9.84 18.70 10.77
CA SER A 709 8.49 18.60 11.31
C SER A 709 8.52 18.13 12.77
N LEU A 710 7.69 18.74 13.60
CA LEU A 710 7.47 18.39 14.99
C LEU A 710 6.04 17.89 15.14
N MET A 711 5.89 16.70 15.65
CA MET A 711 4.62 16.03 15.87
C MET A 711 4.37 15.81 17.36
N TYR A 712 3.16 16.08 17.79
CA TYR A 712 2.60 15.64 19.08
C TYR A 712 1.45 14.69 18.81
N ASP A 713 1.46 13.53 19.47
CA ASP A 713 0.48 12.46 19.32
C ASP A 713 -0.01 12.06 20.72
N LYS A 714 -1.32 12.15 20.95
CA LYS A 714 -1.95 11.82 22.21
C LYS A 714 -3.13 10.88 22.03
N THR A 715 -3.06 9.75 22.73
CA THR A 715 -4.17 8.78 22.87
C THR A 715 -4.83 8.95 24.24
N PHE A 716 -6.16 8.84 24.30
CA PHE A 716 -6.95 9.00 25.52
C PHE A 716 -7.61 7.68 25.91
#